data_a640220ad32ee1ee3b1be23dd40ae8b0
#
_entry.id   a640220ad32ee1ee3b1be23dd40ae8b0
#
_cell.length_a   1.000
_cell.length_b   1.000
_cell.length_c   1.000
_cell.angle_alpha   90.00
_cell.angle_beta   90.00
_cell.angle_gamma   90.00
#
_symmetry.space_group_name_H-M   'P 1'
#
loop_
_entity.id
_entity.type
_entity.pdbx_description
1 polymer ?
#
loop_
_entity_poly.entity_id
_entity_poly.type
_entity_poly.pdbx_seq_one_letter_code
_entity_poly.pdbx_strand_id
1 'polypeptide(L)'
;MPKAKWNLNTVYISERLQESLRPISRCAMTTVVAPMGYGKTTAVNWYLGERARAEPLHSIRISVYSDNLAIFWKSAQEAFARAGFPFLREYPCPTDAAGGGLLIDDLCHALAGETACYLFIDDFHLLTDKRASLFLCMLANRLPANVHLIVASRDRFLPAAEVVRLGARVYQIGTEQLRLNHTELAVYAHRCGTELSDAQVERLLYSSEGWFSAVYLNLRTLSERGVLPSRHSDIYATFTAAMIDPLPEKQRQFLAVMGLADEFTVEMAQYITGDADAGQILSRLTEQNAFVARLPDGPAYRFHHMMKACAERSFLTMEPETQQLYWQRFGSWYEQHEQYLHAIAAYRRSEDYAALLRVIRSDAGILLASLKPEDVLEALDKCPAETLKADPFAILVLMRRMFTWRQIPKMLELKALLLTAIEEHPQMPEEERGNLLGECDLILSFLCYNDISAMSRLHRSASSRMSRPAISIQSGGGWTFGSPSVLMMFYRAPGELESELAEMDECMPHYYRVTNRHGQGAETIMRAGRCFIRDTLPTRTSSWSARMRRSAATGRSIWRSAVTSCHGDSRCTPMWSGATPSLSAMRCCCAIMTHHGSTSGAPRAPIIMRCGAKRTRFRKSFRSTGSLISICSHRASP
;
A
#
# COMPACT_ATOMS: atom_id res chain seq x y z
N MET A 1 -14.62 -54.43 -14.95
CA MET A 1 -15.40 -53.22 -15.25
C MET A 1 -14.45 -52.04 -15.18
N PRO A 2 -14.40 -51.16 -16.17
CA PRO A 2 -13.57 -49.96 -16.07
C PRO A 2 -14.08 -49.11 -14.89
N LYS A 3 -13.19 -48.76 -13.95
CA LYS A 3 -13.53 -47.86 -12.84
C LYS A 3 -14.07 -46.56 -13.43
N ALA A 4 -15.30 -46.22 -13.06
CA ALA A 4 -15.88 -44.93 -13.48
C ALA A 4 -14.91 -43.81 -13.08
N LYS A 5 -14.51 -42.99 -14.07
CA LYS A 5 -13.56 -41.91 -13.87
C LYS A 5 -14.28 -40.82 -13.07
N TRP A 6 -13.93 -40.68 -11.80
CA TRP A 6 -14.51 -39.63 -10.96
C TRP A 6 -14.20 -38.26 -11.51
N ASN A 7 -15.21 -37.40 -11.61
CA ASN A 7 -15.01 -36.01 -12.02
C ASN A 7 -15.09 -35.10 -10.79
N LEU A 8 -13.98 -34.99 -10.08
CA LEU A 8 -13.88 -34.14 -8.89
C LEU A 8 -13.79 -32.64 -9.21
N ASN A 9 -13.71 -32.27 -10.50
CA ASN A 9 -13.55 -30.85 -10.92
C ASN A 9 -14.89 -30.12 -11.11
N THR A 10 -15.99 -30.75 -10.72
CA THR A 10 -17.31 -30.15 -10.84
C THR A 10 -17.49 -29.01 -9.85
N VAL A 11 -17.67 -27.79 -10.37
CA VAL A 11 -18.08 -26.65 -9.53
C VAL A 11 -19.51 -26.91 -9.05
N TYR A 12 -19.70 -26.96 -7.74
CA TYR A 12 -21.00 -27.16 -7.12
C TYR A 12 -21.39 -25.95 -6.27
N ILE A 13 -22.48 -25.30 -6.64
CA ILE A 13 -23.11 -24.22 -5.87
C ILE A 13 -24.53 -24.69 -5.56
N SER A 14 -24.82 -24.87 -4.27
CA SER A 14 -26.15 -25.30 -3.82
C SER A 14 -27.19 -24.19 -3.97
N GLU A 15 -28.47 -24.55 -4.08
CA GLU A 15 -29.57 -23.57 -4.14
C GLU A 15 -29.56 -22.62 -2.93
N ARG A 16 -29.30 -23.14 -1.75
CA ARG A 16 -29.17 -22.36 -0.52
C ARG A 16 -28.04 -21.33 -0.62
N LEU A 17 -26.90 -21.69 -1.20
CA LEU A 17 -25.80 -20.77 -1.41
C LEU A 17 -26.14 -19.75 -2.49
N GLN A 18 -26.82 -20.16 -3.59
CA GLN A 18 -27.30 -19.25 -4.63
C GLN A 18 -28.23 -18.19 -4.04
N GLU A 19 -29.17 -18.59 -3.18
CA GLU A 19 -30.06 -17.64 -2.49
C GLU A 19 -29.30 -16.69 -1.57
N SER A 20 -28.28 -17.19 -0.86
CA SER A 20 -27.42 -16.38 0.00
C SER A 20 -26.57 -15.38 -0.78
N LEU A 21 -26.33 -15.59 -2.08
CA LEU A 21 -25.58 -14.68 -2.96
C LEU A 21 -26.47 -13.59 -3.59
N ARG A 22 -27.78 -13.79 -3.69
CA ARG A 22 -28.72 -12.82 -4.32
C ARG A 22 -28.66 -11.41 -3.75
N PRO A 23 -28.49 -11.19 -2.41
CA PRO A 23 -28.43 -9.83 -1.87
C PRO A 23 -27.24 -8.99 -2.33
N ILE A 24 -26.19 -9.59 -2.93
CA ILE A 24 -25.00 -8.88 -3.40
C ILE A 24 -25.37 -7.71 -4.31
N SER A 25 -26.32 -7.88 -5.23
CA SER A 25 -26.74 -6.82 -6.15
C SER A 25 -27.65 -5.75 -5.52
N ARG A 26 -27.93 -5.84 -4.23
CA ARG A 26 -28.78 -4.88 -3.51
C ARG A 26 -28.05 -4.09 -2.43
N CYS A 27 -26.81 -4.50 -2.12
CA CYS A 27 -25.99 -3.90 -1.08
C CYS A 27 -24.80 -3.16 -1.68
N ALA A 28 -24.38 -2.08 -1.04
CA ALA A 28 -23.19 -1.35 -1.46
C ALA A 28 -21.93 -2.17 -1.22
N MET A 29 -21.90 -2.95 -0.12
CA MET A 29 -20.77 -3.83 0.20
C MET A 29 -21.27 -5.21 0.64
N THR A 30 -20.64 -6.25 0.14
CA THR A 30 -20.80 -7.62 0.64
C THR A 30 -19.47 -8.14 1.13
N THR A 31 -19.41 -8.64 2.36
CA THR A 31 -18.23 -9.34 2.87
C THR A 31 -18.47 -10.84 2.84
N VAL A 32 -17.51 -11.60 2.31
CA VAL A 32 -17.53 -13.06 2.28
C VAL A 32 -16.40 -13.56 3.17
N VAL A 33 -16.75 -13.93 4.41
CA VAL A 33 -15.76 -14.23 5.45
C VAL A 33 -15.88 -15.68 5.89
N ALA A 34 -14.86 -16.45 5.57
CA ALA A 34 -14.73 -17.84 6.03
C ALA A 34 -13.25 -18.25 5.96
N PRO A 35 -12.83 -19.25 6.75
CA PRO A 35 -11.51 -19.82 6.65
C PRO A 35 -11.16 -20.26 5.22
N MET A 36 -9.92 -20.68 5.04
CA MET A 36 -9.43 -21.19 3.77
C MET A 36 -10.23 -22.43 3.31
N GLY A 37 -10.44 -22.56 1.99
CA GLY A 37 -11.05 -23.77 1.42
C GLY A 37 -12.56 -23.88 1.51
N TYR A 38 -13.27 -22.86 1.97
CA TYR A 38 -14.74 -22.81 1.99
C TYR A 38 -15.36 -22.37 0.65
N GLY A 39 -14.57 -22.21 -0.41
CA GLY A 39 -15.09 -21.87 -1.73
C GLY A 39 -15.52 -20.42 -1.92
N LYS A 40 -15.04 -19.45 -1.10
CA LYS A 40 -15.38 -18.02 -1.20
C LYS A 40 -15.24 -17.48 -2.63
N THR A 41 -14.02 -17.58 -3.17
CA THR A 41 -13.68 -17.13 -4.52
C THR A 41 -14.51 -17.82 -5.59
N THR A 42 -14.75 -19.12 -5.45
CA THR A 42 -15.57 -19.92 -6.36
C THR A 42 -17.02 -19.45 -6.37
N ALA A 43 -17.60 -19.21 -5.17
CA ALA A 43 -18.97 -18.75 -5.02
C ALA A 43 -19.17 -17.36 -5.65
N VAL A 44 -18.25 -16.42 -5.38
CA VAL A 44 -18.31 -15.06 -5.96
C VAL A 44 -18.12 -15.11 -7.48
N ASN A 45 -17.15 -15.88 -7.98
CA ASN A 45 -16.92 -16.01 -9.42
C ASN A 45 -18.12 -16.64 -10.14
N TRP A 46 -18.73 -17.65 -9.55
CA TRP A 46 -19.96 -18.23 -10.08
C TRP A 46 -21.07 -17.18 -10.13
N TYR A 47 -21.31 -16.45 -9.06
CA TYR A 47 -22.30 -15.38 -8.99
C TYR A 47 -22.10 -14.33 -10.08
N LEU A 48 -20.88 -13.81 -10.20
CA LEU A 48 -20.53 -12.81 -11.22
C LEU A 48 -20.71 -13.36 -12.64
N GLY A 49 -20.39 -14.65 -12.85
CA GLY A 49 -20.60 -15.33 -14.14
C GLY A 49 -22.09 -15.45 -14.50
N GLU A 50 -22.97 -15.79 -13.54
CA GLU A 50 -24.42 -15.84 -13.75
C GLU A 50 -24.99 -14.44 -14.03
N ARG A 51 -24.53 -13.42 -13.31
CA ARG A 51 -24.96 -12.04 -13.55
C ARG A 51 -24.52 -11.56 -14.96
N ALA A 52 -23.30 -11.84 -15.37
CA ALA A 52 -22.77 -11.47 -16.69
C ALA A 52 -23.51 -12.15 -17.86
N ARG A 53 -24.14 -13.32 -17.62
CA ARG A 53 -25.00 -13.97 -18.60
C ARG A 53 -26.38 -13.33 -18.70
N ALA A 54 -26.86 -12.78 -17.57
CA ALA A 54 -28.20 -12.19 -17.48
C ALA A 54 -28.26 -10.76 -18.00
N GLU A 55 -27.19 -9.97 -17.77
CA GLU A 55 -27.16 -8.54 -18.10
C GLU A 55 -25.72 -8.05 -18.36
N PRO A 56 -25.54 -6.99 -19.17
CA PRO A 56 -24.25 -6.33 -19.28
C PRO A 56 -23.80 -5.78 -17.93
N LEU A 57 -22.55 -6.03 -17.57
CA LEU A 57 -21.97 -5.51 -16.34
C LEU A 57 -20.47 -5.22 -16.48
N HIS A 58 -19.95 -4.37 -15.62
CA HIS A 58 -18.52 -4.19 -15.40
C HIS A 58 -18.08 -5.04 -14.20
N SER A 59 -17.05 -5.86 -14.40
CA SER A 59 -16.44 -6.66 -13.32
C SER A 59 -14.98 -6.28 -13.17
N ILE A 60 -14.64 -5.66 -12.04
CA ILE A 60 -13.28 -5.26 -11.70
C ILE A 60 -12.80 -6.19 -10.58
N ARG A 61 -11.81 -7.02 -10.87
CA ARG A 61 -11.28 -8.01 -9.93
C ARG A 61 -9.90 -7.62 -9.47
N ILE A 62 -9.72 -7.55 -8.17
CA ILE A 62 -8.47 -7.19 -7.50
C ILE A 62 -8.14 -8.34 -6.56
N SER A 63 -6.99 -8.98 -6.77
CA SER A 63 -6.50 -10.00 -5.83
C SER A 63 -5.43 -9.37 -4.96
N VAL A 64 -5.56 -9.58 -3.66
CA VAL A 64 -4.52 -9.22 -2.71
C VAL A 64 -3.55 -10.39 -2.61
N TYR A 65 -2.26 -10.14 -2.80
CA TYR A 65 -1.22 -11.17 -2.73
C TYR A 65 -0.02 -10.73 -1.90
N SER A 66 -0.05 -9.49 -1.39
CA SER A 66 0.99 -8.93 -0.53
C SER A 66 0.35 -8.11 0.58
N ASP A 67 0.99 -8.02 1.73
CA ASP A 67 0.60 -7.13 2.82
C ASP A 67 1.03 -5.66 2.57
N ASN A 68 1.70 -5.40 1.45
CA ASN A 68 2.15 -4.07 1.06
C ASN A 68 1.04 -3.31 0.34
N LEU A 69 0.61 -2.20 0.93
CA LEU A 69 -0.49 -1.37 0.42
C LEU A 69 -0.20 -0.77 -0.96
N ALA A 70 1.06 -0.46 -1.29
CA ALA A 70 1.42 0.09 -2.59
C ALA A 70 1.37 -0.98 -3.71
N ILE A 71 1.73 -2.21 -3.40
CA ILE A 71 1.57 -3.34 -4.33
C ILE A 71 0.08 -3.57 -4.60
N PHE A 72 -0.74 -3.59 -3.54
CA PHE A 72 -2.20 -3.67 -3.69
C PHE A 72 -2.76 -2.52 -4.52
N TRP A 73 -2.29 -1.30 -4.26
CA TRP A 73 -2.73 -0.12 -5.01
C TRP A 73 -2.40 -0.22 -6.50
N LYS A 74 -1.19 -0.66 -6.84
CA LYS A 74 -0.79 -0.89 -8.23
C LYS A 74 -1.67 -1.95 -8.89
N SER A 75 -1.95 -3.05 -8.21
CA SER A 75 -2.87 -4.10 -8.71
C SER A 75 -4.28 -3.55 -8.95
N ALA A 76 -4.77 -2.69 -8.06
CA ALA A 76 -6.05 -2.02 -8.22
C ALA A 76 -6.06 -1.12 -9.47
N GLN A 77 -5.03 -0.27 -9.63
CA GLN A 77 -4.89 0.59 -10.81
C GLN A 77 -4.91 -0.20 -12.12
N GLU A 78 -4.21 -1.32 -12.17
CA GLU A 78 -4.17 -2.19 -13.35
C GLU A 78 -5.52 -2.88 -13.60
N ALA A 79 -6.19 -3.36 -12.55
CA ALA A 79 -7.51 -3.99 -12.66
C ALA A 79 -8.57 -3.00 -13.17
N PHE A 80 -8.57 -1.77 -12.67
CA PHE A 80 -9.45 -0.71 -13.16
C PHE A 80 -9.16 -0.34 -14.61
N ALA A 81 -7.89 -0.21 -14.98
CA ALA A 81 -7.51 0.12 -16.36
C ALA A 81 -7.93 -0.98 -17.36
N ARG A 82 -7.76 -2.26 -17.01
CA ARG A 82 -8.23 -3.40 -17.83
C ARG A 82 -9.74 -3.41 -18.02
N ALA A 83 -10.47 -2.98 -16.99
CA ALA A 83 -11.92 -2.87 -17.06
C ALA A 83 -12.45 -1.61 -17.79
N GLY A 84 -11.56 -0.81 -18.39
CA GLY A 84 -11.91 0.40 -19.12
C GLY A 84 -11.93 1.69 -18.28
N PHE A 85 -11.47 1.66 -17.05
CA PHE A 85 -11.41 2.79 -16.11
C PHE A 85 -9.97 3.19 -15.77
N PRO A 86 -9.19 3.79 -16.70
CA PRO A 86 -7.76 4.07 -16.49
C PRO A 86 -7.47 5.23 -15.54
N PHE A 87 -8.48 6.03 -15.16
CA PHE A 87 -8.32 7.25 -14.35
C PHE A 87 -7.61 7.01 -13.02
N LEU A 88 -7.73 5.82 -12.44
CA LEU A 88 -7.11 5.48 -11.16
C LEU A 88 -5.57 5.51 -11.22
N ARG A 89 -4.96 5.41 -12.41
CA ARG A 89 -3.51 5.52 -12.61
C ARG A 89 -2.94 6.88 -12.25
N GLU A 90 -3.76 7.93 -12.29
CA GLU A 90 -3.36 9.29 -11.96
C GLU A 90 -3.29 9.54 -10.44
N TYR A 91 -3.81 8.62 -9.63
CA TYR A 91 -3.86 8.76 -8.18
C TYR A 91 -2.75 7.97 -7.50
N PRO A 92 -1.93 8.63 -6.65
CA PRO A 92 -1.03 7.91 -5.76
C PRO A 92 -1.85 7.10 -4.73
N CYS A 93 -1.20 6.12 -4.11
CA CYS A 93 -1.82 5.40 -2.99
C CYS A 93 -2.19 6.40 -1.88
N PRO A 94 -3.45 6.46 -1.45
CA PRO A 94 -3.89 7.43 -0.43
C PRO A 94 -3.20 7.14 0.91
N THR A 95 -2.57 8.16 1.47
CA THR A 95 -1.83 8.08 2.74
C THR A 95 -2.63 8.62 3.92
N ASP A 96 -3.67 9.41 3.65
CA ASP A 96 -4.51 10.05 4.66
C ASP A 96 -6.00 10.03 4.27
N ALA A 97 -6.85 10.38 5.22
CA ALA A 97 -8.29 10.36 5.04
C ALA A 97 -8.80 11.44 4.06
N ALA A 98 -8.08 12.54 3.91
CA ALA A 98 -8.48 13.63 3.03
C ALA A 98 -8.25 13.26 1.56
N GLY A 99 -7.05 12.76 1.23
CA GLY A 99 -6.74 12.23 -0.10
C GLY A 99 -7.63 11.03 -0.46
N GLY A 100 -7.91 10.16 0.52
CA GLY A 100 -8.86 9.07 0.35
C GLY A 100 -10.28 9.55 0.05
N GLY A 101 -10.72 10.65 0.65
CA GLY A 101 -12.05 11.22 0.42
C GLY A 101 -12.25 11.74 -1.01
N LEU A 102 -11.29 12.49 -1.54
CA LEU A 102 -11.30 12.99 -2.92
C LEU A 102 -11.29 11.85 -3.94
N LEU A 103 -10.41 10.87 -3.72
CA LEU A 103 -10.35 9.69 -4.56
C LEU A 103 -11.69 8.94 -4.61
N ILE A 104 -12.37 8.78 -3.47
CA ILE A 104 -13.68 8.13 -3.40
C ILE A 104 -14.73 8.90 -4.20
N ASP A 105 -14.75 10.23 -4.11
CA ASP A 105 -15.70 11.05 -4.84
C ASP A 105 -15.50 10.91 -6.37
N ASP A 106 -14.25 10.96 -6.84
CA ASP A 106 -13.93 10.79 -8.25
C ASP A 106 -14.20 9.35 -8.73
N LEU A 107 -13.91 8.35 -7.89
CA LEU A 107 -14.22 6.94 -8.18
C LEU A 107 -15.72 6.70 -8.29
N CYS A 108 -16.50 7.25 -7.36
CA CYS A 108 -17.96 7.16 -7.40
C CYS A 108 -18.52 7.85 -8.65
N HIS A 109 -17.96 8.99 -9.03
CA HIS A 109 -18.37 9.70 -10.26
C HIS A 109 -18.05 8.91 -11.52
N ALA A 110 -16.84 8.34 -11.60
CA ALA A 110 -16.39 7.57 -12.76
C ALA A 110 -17.15 6.24 -12.95
N LEU A 111 -17.64 5.63 -11.86
CA LEU A 111 -18.38 4.37 -11.89
C LEU A 111 -19.89 4.54 -11.91
N ALA A 112 -20.41 5.76 -11.67
CA ALA A 112 -21.84 6.02 -11.71
C ALA A 112 -22.38 5.82 -13.13
N GLY A 113 -23.51 5.13 -13.25
CA GLY A 113 -24.14 4.86 -14.55
C GLY A 113 -25.34 3.92 -14.42
N GLU A 114 -25.85 3.48 -15.57
CA GLU A 114 -26.96 2.52 -15.61
C GLU A 114 -26.47 1.07 -15.56
N THR A 115 -25.23 0.82 -16.03
CA THR A 115 -24.63 -0.51 -16.04
C THR A 115 -24.17 -0.91 -14.65
N ALA A 116 -24.53 -2.11 -14.21
CA ALA A 116 -24.06 -2.65 -12.93
C ALA A 116 -22.54 -2.83 -12.91
N CYS A 117 -21.89 -2.39 -11.84
CA CYS A 117 -20.44 -2.50 -11.66
C CYS A 117 -20.12 -3.28 -10.38
N TYR A 118 -19.39 -4.36 -10.51
CA TYR A 118 -18.95 -5.18 -9.38
C TYR A 118 -17.45 -5.05 -9.17
N LEU A 119 -17.08 -4.56 -7.97
CA LEU A 119 -15.69 -4.49 -7.51
C LEU A 119 -15.44 -5.70 -6.62
N PHE A 120 -14.65 -6.67 -7.07
CA PHE A 120 -14.34 -7.86 -6.28
C PHE A 120 -12.89 -7.83 -5.79
N ILE A 121 -12.71 -7.73 -4.47
CA ILE A 121 -11.42 -7.81 -3.80
C ILE A 121 -11.31 -9.18 -3.14
N ASP A 122 -10.36 -9.98 -3.60
CA ASP A 122 -10.12 -11.33 -3.06
C ASP A 122 -8.88 -11.36 -2.17
N ASP A 123 -8.88 -12.29 -1.20
CA ASP A 123 -7.82 -12.50 -0.21
C ASP A 123 -7.46 -11.26 0.63
N PHE A 124 -8.45 -10.42 0.95
CA PHE A 124 -8.26 -9.16 1.67
C PHE A 124 -7.56 -9.30 3.03
N HIS A 125 -7.62 -10.47 3.67
CA HIS A 125 -6.94 -10.76 4.95
C HIS A 125 -5.42 -10.62 4.89
N LEU A 126 -4.81 -10.61 3.70
CA LEU A 126 -3.38 -10.38 3.53
C LEU A 126 -2.98 -8.92 3.78
N LEU A 127 -3.92 -7.97 3.63
CA LEU A 127 -3.67 -6.56 3.99
C LEU A 127 -3.87 -6.37 5.50
N THR A 128 -2.77 -6.21 6.22
CA THR A 128 -2.78 -5.99 7.67
C THR A 128 -3.01 -4.53 8.07
N ASP A 129 -2.89 -3.60 7.12
CA ASP A 129 -3.06 -2.18 7.35
C ASP A 129 -4.54 -1.82 7.57
N LYS A 130 -4.86 -1.39 8.79
CA LYS A 130 -6.22 -0.99 9.19
C LYS A 130 -6.79 0.16 8.36
N ARG A 131 -5.95 0.98 7.73
CA ARG A 131 -6.39 2.07 6.84
C ARG A 131 -7.16 1.53 5.64
N ALA A 132 -6.77 0.35 5.13
CA ALA A 132 -7.47 -0.30 4.03
C ALA A 132 -8.93 -0.61 4.38
N SER A 133 -9.18 -1.21 5.55
CA SER A 133 -10.55 -1.51 6.01
C SER A 133 -11.39 -0.24 6.18
N LEU A 134 -10.81 0.81 6.77
CA LEU A 134 -11.50 2.09 6.95
C LEU A 134 -11.81 2.76 5.61
N PHE A 135 -10.88 2.70 4.65
CA PHE A 135 -11.10 3.19 3.30
C PHE A 135 -12.27 2.47 2.62
N LEU A 136 -12.35 1.13 2.73
CA LEU A 136 -13.48 0.37 2.17
C LEU A 136 -14.82 0.74 2.84
N CYS A 137 -14.82 1.03 4.14
CA CYS A 137 -16.03 1.51 4.83
C CYS A 137 -16.46 2.89 4.34
N MET A 138 -15.52 3.80 4.12
CA MET A 138 -15.79 5.13 3.55
C MET A 138 -16.33 5.02 2.13
N LEU A 139 -15.71 4.16 1.31
CA LEU A 139 -16.14 3.87 -0.05
C LEU A 139 -17.57 3.29 -0.07
N ALA A 140 -17.83 2.23 0.69
CA ALA A 140 -19.15 1.60 0.76
C ALA A 140 -20.27 2.57 1.15
N ASN A 141 -19.95 3.58 1.97
CA ASN A 141 -20.91 4.60 2.39
C ASN A 141 -21.30 5.58 1.26
N ARG A 142 -20.46 5.72 0.22
CA ARG A 142 -20.64 6.70 -0.87
C ARG A 142 -20.95 6.06 -2.23
N LEU A 143 -20.76 4.72 -2.37
CA LEU A 143 -20.97 4.02 -3.64
C LEU A 143 -22.34 4.33 -4.23
N PRO A 144 -22.42 4.59 -5.56
CA PRO A 144 -23.67 4.71 -6.31
C PRO A 144 -24.47 3.40 -6.26
N ALA A 145 -25.77 3.48 -6.55
CA ALA A 145 -26.68 2.33 -6.48
C ALA A 145 -26.32 1.19 -7.45
N ASN A 146 -25.66 1.51 -8.57
CA ASN A 146 -25.21 0.52 -9.57
C ASN A 146 -23.86 -0.12 -9.23
N VAL A 147 -23.17 0.29 -8.16
CA VAL A 147 -21.83 -0.20 -7.82
C VAL A 147 -21.87 -1.06 -6.55
N HIS A 148 -21.37 -2.26 -6.64
CA HIS A 148 -21.37 -3.27 -5.59
C HIS A 148 -19.95 -3.74 -5.28
N LEU A 149 -19.49 -3.49 -4.06
CA LEU A 149 -18.20 -3.94 -3.57
C LEU A 149 -18.33 -5.32 -2.91
N ILE A 150 -17.56 -6.30 -3.36
CA ILE A 150 -17.48 -7.64 -2.78
C ILE A 150 -16.08 -7.82 -2.23
N VAL A 151 -15.96 -8.22 -0.96
CA VAL A 151 -14.66 -8.42 -0.32
C VAL A 151 -14.61 -9.80 0.31
N ALA A 152 -13.73 -10.67 -0.23
CA ALA A 152 -13.47 -11.98 0.34
C ALA A 152 -12.26 -11.92 1.29
N SER A 153 -12.43 -12.49 2.49
CA SER A 153 -11.41 -12.51 3.54
C SER A 153 -11.46 -13.82 4.32
N ARG A 154 -10.37 -14.18 5.01
CA ARG A 154 -10.39 -15.29 5.98
C ARG A 154 -10.95 -14.86 7.32
N ASP A 155 -10.58 -13.65 7.72
CA ASP A 155 -10.92 -13.09 9.02
C ASP A 155 -11.87 -11.90 8.88
N ARG A 156 -12.59 -11.61 9.95
CA ARG A 156 -13.43 -10.40 10.04
C ARG A 156 -12.51 -9.18 10.08
N PHE A 157 -12.66 -8.30 9.09
CA PHE A 157 -11.83 -7.10 8.95
C PHE A 157 -12.61 -5.80 9.20
N LEU A 158 -13.94 -5.84 9.18
CA LEU A 158 -14.76 -4.66 9.48
C LEU A 158 -14.89 -4.46 10.99
N PRO A 159 -14.59 -3.27 11.50
CA PRO A 159 -14.91 -2.92 12.88
C PRO A 159 -16.41 -2.99 13.15
N ALA A 160 -16.81 -3.52 14.31
CA ALA A 160 -18.24 -3.66 14.64
C ALA A 160 -19.02 -2.34 14.58
N ALA A 161 -18.39 -1.22 14.99
CA ALA A 161 -18.98 0.11 14.91
C ALA A 161 -19.28 0.53 13.46
N GLU A 162 -18.41 0.17 12.51
CA GLU A 162 -18.60 0.47 11.10
C GLU A 162 -19.71 -0.38 10.47
N VAL A 163 -19.85 -1.64 10.88
CA VAL A 163 -20.96 -2.50 10.45
C VAL A 163 -22.30 -1.89 10.88
N VAL A 164 -22.39 -1.43 12.13
CA VAL A 164 -23.59 -0.74 12.64
C VAL A 164 -23.85 0.56 11.86
N ARG A 165 -22.80 1.34 11.58
CA ARG A 165 -22.91 2.62 10.83
C ARG A 165 -23.38 2.42 9.39
N LEU A 166 -22.88 1.39 8.71
CA LEU A 166 -23.29 1.06 7.34
C LEU A 166 -24.69 0.47 7.27
N GLY A 167 -25.15 -0.21 8.32
CA GLY A 167 -26.49 -0.79 8.41
C GLY A 167 -26.85 -1.67 7.21
N ALA A 168 -27.96 -1.39 6.55
CA ALA A 168 -28.45 -2.13 5.39
C ALA A 168 -27.55 -2.02 4.13
N ARG A 169 -26.57 -1.16 4.12
CA ARG A 169 -25.62 -1.05 3.00
C ARG A 169 -24.57 -2.15 2.99
N VAL A 170 -24.38 -2.88 4.12
CA VAL A 170 -23.45 -4.00 4.21
C VAL A 170 -24.20 -5.32 4.40
N TYR A 171 -23.81 -6.32 3.59
CA TYR A 171 -24.29 -7.69 3.71
C TYR A 171 -23.11 -8.61 4.06
N GLN A 172 -23.32 -9.60 4.91
CA GLN A 172 -22.28 -10.50 5.38
C GLN A 172 -22.63 -11.95 5.09
N ILE A 173 -21.75 -12.62 4.35
CA ILE A 173 -21.78 -14.06 4.10
C ILE A 173 -20.67 -14.69 4.94
N GLY A 174 -21.02 -15.61 5.80
CA GLY A 174 -20.10 -16.30 6.69
C GLY A 174 -19.92 -17.78 6.36
N THR A 175 -19.24 -18.47 7.25
CA THR A 175 -18.96 -19.90 7.15
C THR A 175 -20.25 -20.74 7.05
N GLU A 176 -21.30 -20.34 7.75
CA GLU A 176 -22.59 -21.06 7.77
C GLU A 176 -23.25 -21.15 6.40
N GLN A 177 -23.14 -20.09 5.57
CA GLN A 177 -23.68 -20.09 4.22
C GLN A 177 -22.81 -20.88 3.24
N LEU A 178 -21.51 -20.98 3.50
CA LEU A 178 -20.54 -21.60 2.60
C LEU A 178 -20.31 -23.09 2.86
N ARG A 179 -20.52 -23.56 4.10
CA ARG A 179 -20.33 -24.97 4.41
C ARG A 179 -21.42 -25.86 3.78
N LEU A 180 -21.02 -27.05 3.37
CA LEU A 180 -21.96 -28.05 2.88
C LEU A 180 -22.74 -28.66 4.04
N ASN A 181 -24.03 -28.83 3.86
CA ASN A 181 -24.87 -29.66 4.75
C ASN A 181 -24.92 -31.10 4.24
N HIS A 182 -25.63 -31.98 4.97
CA HIS A 182 -25.74 -33.40 4.65
C HIS A 182 -26.26 -33.65 3.22
N THR A 183 -27.37 -33.02 2.85
CA THR A 183 -27.98 -33.18 1.52
C THR A 183 -27.08 -32.65 0.41
N GLU A 184 -26.48 -31.47 0.63
CA GLU A 184 -25.57 -30.83 -0.34
C GLU A 184 -24.30 -31.66 -0.56
N LEU A 185 -23.77 -32.28 0.50
CA LEU A 185 -22.63 -33.19 0.42
C LEU A 185 -22.95 -34.44 -0.39
N ALA A 186 -24.10 -35.07 -0.15
CA ALA A 186 -24.56 -36.24 -0.92
C ALA A 186 -24.71 -35.89 -2.42
N VAL A 187 -25.34 -34.76 -2.75
CA VAL A 187 -25.51 -34.28 -4.12
C VAL A 187 -24.14 -33.99 -4.77
N TYR A 188 -23.21 -33.38 -4.02
CA TYR A 188 -21.87 -33.12 -4.53
C TYR A 188 -21.09 -34.40 -4.84
N ALA A 189 -21.13 -35.38 -3.90
CA ALA A 189 -20.51 -36.70 -4.10
C ALA A 189 -21.07 -37.42 -5.34
N HIS A 190 -22.39 -37.39 -5.51
CA HIS A 190 -23.06 -37.97 -6.68
C HIS A 190 -22.61 -37.30 -7.97
N ARG A 191 -22.51 -35.95 -8.02
CA ARG A 191 -21.98 -35.20 -9.20
C ARG A 191 -20.54 -35.54 -9.49
N CYS A 192 -19.74 -35.87 -8.48
CA CYS A 192 -18.36 -36.34 -8.65
C CYS A 192 -18.27 -37.78 -9.18
N GLY A 193 -19.38 -38.51 -9.31
CA GLY A 193 -19.44 -39.87 -9.83
C GLY A 193 -19.35 -40.95 -8.77
N THR A 194 -19.68 -40.62 -7.50
CA THR A 194 -19.79 -41.62 -6.43
C THR A 194 -21.10 -41.54 -5.68
N GLU A 195 -21.65 -42.69 -5.38
CA GLU A 195 -22.79 -42.81 -4.47
C GLU A 195 -22.28 -43.21 -3.08
N LEU A 196 -22.53 -42.34 -2.11
CA LEU A 196 -22.21 -42.57 -0.71
C LEU A 196 -23.49 -43.06 0.01
N SER A 197 -23.34 -44.03 0.90
CA SER A 197 -24.42 -44.36 1.83
C SER A 197 -24.58 -43.21 2.86
N ASP A 198 -25.77 -43.09 3.46
CA ASP A 198 -26.05 -42.09 4.48
C ASP A 198 -25.03 -42.14 5.63
N ALA A 199 -24.63 -43.31 6.09
CA ALA A 199 -23.59 -43.47 7.10
C ALA A 199 -22.19 -42.94 6.62
N GLN A 200 -21.89 -43.04 5.34
CA GLN A 200 -20.65 -42.46 4.76
C GLN A 200 -20.75 -40.95 4.64
N VAL A 201 -21.90 -40.42 4.27
CA VAL A 201 -22.16 -38.98 4.21
C VAL A 201 -22.06 -38.37 5.62
N GLU A 202 -22.71 -38.98 6.62
CA GLU A 202 -22.60 -38.52 8.02
C GLU A 202 -21.15 -38.52 8.52
N ARG A 203 -20.42 -39.62 8.26
CA ARG A 203 -19.02 -39.73 8.67
C ARG A 203 -18.14 -38.69 7.98
N LEU A 204 -18.38 -38.45 6.69
CA LEU A 204 -17.66 -37.45 5.93
C LEU A 204 -18.01 -36.04 6.40
N LEU A 205 -19.27 -35.74 6.63
CA LEU A 205 -19.75 -34.47 7.18
C LEU A 205 -19.16 -34.21 8.57
N TYR A 206 -19.17 -35.20 9.43
CA TYR A 206 -18.61 -35.12 10.79
C TYR A 206 -17.10 -34.85 10.76
N SER A 207 -16.34 -35.50 9.86
CA SER A 207 -14.89 -35.35 9.77
C SER A 207 -14.46 -34.05 9.07
N SER A 208 -15.30 -33.52 8.18
CA SER A 208 -15.00 -32.30 7.40
C SER A 208 -15.71 -31.05 7.91
N GLU A 209 -16.70 -31.22 8.82
CA GLU A 209 -17.59 -30.13 9.27
C GLU A 209 -18.25 -29.35 8.09
N GLY A 210 -18.43 -30.04 6.96
CA GLY A 210 -18.94 -29.42 5.74
C GLY A 210 -17.95 -28.50 5.03
N TRP A 211 -16.69 -28.51 5.45
CA TRP A 211 -15.63 -27.74 4.80
C TRP A 211 -15.31 -28.31 3.42
N PHE A 212 -15.58 -27.54 2.36
CA PHE A 212 -15.53 -27.99 0.98
C PHE A 212 -14.19 -28.62 0.59
N SER A 213 -13.06 -28.00 0.95
CA SER A 213 -11.74 -28.56 0.64
C SER A 213 -11.48 -29.89 1.35
N ALA A 214 -11.93 -30.05 2.58
CA ALA A 214 -11.78 -31.31 3.28
C ALA A 214 -12.68 -32.39 2.66
N VAL A 215 -13.91 -32.06 2.28
CA VAL A 215 -14.81 -32.98 1.56
C VAL A 215 -14.14 -33.41 0.24
N TYR A 216 -13.64 -32.48 -0.54
CA TYR A 216 -12.95 -32.75 -1.81
C TYR A 216 -11.76 -33.70 -1.63
N LEU A 217 -10.85 -33.40 -0.68
CA LEU A 217 -9.67 -34.22 -0.41
C LEU A 217 -10.03 -35.63 0.07
N ASN A 218 -11.06 -35.74 0.94
CA ASN A 218 -11.53 -37.03 1.40
C ASN A 218 -12.15 -37.86 0.27
N LEU A 219 -12.97 -37.25 -0.61
CA LEU A 219 -13.51 -37.90 -1.79
C LEU A 219 -12.41 -38.35 -2.74
N ARG A 220 -11.38 -37.52 -2.95
CA ARG A 220 -10.22 -37.88 -3.77
C ARG A 220 -9.48 -39.09 -3.20
N THR A 221 -9.20 -39.08 -1.91
CA THR A 221 -8.56 -40.21 -1.23
C THR A 221 -9.40 -41.48 -1.32
N LEU A 222 -10.74 -41.36 -1.18
CA LEU A 222 -11.66 -42.48 -1.38
C LEU A 222 -11.59 -43.01 -2.83
N SER A 223 -11.52 -42.12 -3.83
CA SER A 223 -11.40 -42.50 -5.25
C SER A 223 -10.09 -43.24 -5.55
N GLU A 224 -8.99 -42.81 -4.95
CA GLU A 224 -7.67 -43.35 -5.21
C GLU A 224 -7.37 -44.61 -4.38
N ARG A 225 -7.74 -44.60 -3.11
CA ARG A 225 -7.39 -45.66 -2.12
C ARG A 225 -8.55 -46.57 -1.68
N GLY A 226 -9.78 -46.20 -2.06
CA GLY A 226 -10.98 -46.97 -1.67
C GLY A 226 -11.40 -46.85 -0.21
N VAL A 227 -10.73 -46.01 0.59
CA VAL A 227 -10.99 -45.85 2.04
C VAL A 227 -11.04 -44.37 2.40
N LEU A 228 -12.02 -43.97 3.22
CA LEU A 228 -12.08 -42.64 3.82
C LEU A 228 -11.00 -42.51 4.91
N PRO A 229 -10.22 -41.40 4.95
CA PRO A 229 -9.22 -41.17 5.97
C PRO A 229 -9.78 -41.19 7.39
N SER A 230 -8.96 -41.60 8.36
CA SER A 230 -9.30 -41.52 9.79
C SER A 230 -9.19 -40.07 10.31
N ARG A 231 -9.86 -39.84 11.45
CA ARG A 231 -9.94 -38.50 12.11
C ARG A 231 -8.58 -37.84 12.36
N HIS A 232 -8.54 -36.52 12.25
CA HIS A 232 -7.47 -35.62 12.72
C HIS A 232 -6.10 -35.70 11.99
N SER A 233 -6.07 -35.68 10.66
CA SER A 233 -4.83 -35.33 9.96
C SER A 233 -4.76 -33.81 9.76
N ASP A 234 -3.55 -33.21 9.95
CA ASP A 234 -3.28 -31.85 9.50
C ASP A 234 -3.71 -31.73 8.05
N ILE A 235 -4.58 -30.76 7.73
CA ILE A 235 -5.11 -30.58 6.38
C ILE A 235 -4.00 -30.38 5.35
N TYR A 236 -2.91 -29.74 5.74
CA TYR A 236 -1.74 -29.53 4.86
C TYR A 236 -0.99 -30.86 4.64
N ALA A 237 -0.85 -31.69 5.66
CA ALA A 237 -0.28 -33.04 5.52
C ALA A 237 -1.16 -33.91 4.62
N THR A 238 -2.48 -33.86 4.80
CA THR A 238 -3.44 -34.57 3.94
C THR A 238 -3.37 -34.07 2.50
N PHE A 239 -3.30 -32.76 2.32
CA PHE A 239 -3.18 -32.14 1.00
C PHE A 239 -1.85 -32.54 0.33
N THR A 240 -0.73 -32.47 1.04
CA THR A 240 0.59 -32.84 0.54
C THR A 240 0.61 -34.32 0.11
N ALA A 241 0.10 -35.21 0.98
CA ALA A 241 0.05 -36.65 0.69
C ALA A 241 -0.87 -37.01 -0.51
N ALA A 242 -1.95 -36.25 -0.73
CA ALA A 242 -2.88 -36.49 -1.83
C ALA A 242 -2.48 -35.80 -3.14
N MET A 243 -1.82 -34.64 -3.06
CA MET A 243 -1.65 -33.75 -4.22
C MET A 243 -0.20 -33.60 -4.66
N ILE A 244 0.75 -33.64 -3.74
CA ILE A 244 2.16 -33.34 -4.00
C ILE A 244 3.01 -34.61 -4.02
N ASP A 245 2.89 -35.46 -3.00
CA ASP A 245 3.71 -36.67 -2.88
C ASP A 245 3.61 -37.65 -4.09
N PRO A 246 2.44 -37.82 -4.73
CA PRO A 246 2.34 -38.67 -5.90
C PRO A 246 3.01 -38.13 -7.17
N LEU A 247 3.43 -36.84 -7.16
CA LEU A 247 4.07 -36.23 -8.32
C LEU A 247 5.53 -36.66 -8.45
N PRO A 248 6.07 -36.71 -9.68
CA PRO A 248 7.49 -36.88 -9.91
C PRO A 248 8.33 -35.81 -9.20
N GLU A 249 9.53 -36.16 -8.78
CA GLU A 249 10.45 -35.26 -8.03
C GLU A 249 10.62 -33.90 -8.72
N LYS A 250 10.84 -33.90 -10.03
CA LYS A 250 10.97 -32.67 -10.84
C LYS A 250 9.75 -31.74 -10.71
N GLN A 251 8.55 -32.31 -10.66
CA GLN A 251 7.32 -31.53 -10.49
C GLN A 251 7.15 -31.04 -9.06
N ARG A 252 7.54 -31.85 -8.06
CA ARG A 252 7.51 -31.43 -6.64
C ARG A 252 8.45 -30.25 -6.39
N GLN A 253 9.67 -30.32 -6.93
CA GLN A 253 10.65 -29.24 -6.84
C GLN A 253 10.13 -27.98 -7.55
N PHE A 254 9.56 -28.13 -8.75
CA PHE A 254 8.93 -27.03 -9.49
C PHE A 254 7.83 -26.34 -8.66
N LEU A 255 6.95 -27.13 -8.05
CA LEU A 255 5.88 -26.60 -7.20
C LEU A 255 6.43 -25.88 -5.96
N ALA A 256 7.43 -26.46 -5.28
CA ALA A 256 8.05 -25.86 -4.11
C ALA A 256 8.66 -24.49 -4.43
N VAL A 257 9.36 -24.37 -5.55
CA VAL A 257 9.99 -23.12 -5.97
C VAL A 257 8.97 -22.11 -6.48
N MET A 258 8.14 -22.50 -7.45
CA MET A 258 7.20 -21.56 -8.07
C MET A 258 6.03 -21.18 -7.16
N GLY A 259 5.75 -21.95 -6.11
CA GLY A 259 4.79 -21.61 -5.07
C GLY A 259 5.15 -20.34 -4.28
N LEU A 260 6.39 -19.88 -4.34
CA LEU A 260 6.81 -18.61 -3.74
C LEU A 260 6.31 -17.38 -4.50
N ALA A 261 6.05 -17.53 -5.81
CA ALA A 261 5.51 -16.46 -6.63
C ALA A 261 3.99 -16.27 -6.39
N ASP A 262 3.53 -15.05 -6.47
CA ASP A 262 2.10 -14.73 -6.39
C ASP A 262 1.39 -15.01 -7.71
N GLU A 263 1.99 -14.53 -8.80
CA GLU A 263 1.63 -14.81 -10.17
C GLU A 263 2.91 -14.99 -10.99
N PHE A 264 2.89 -15.86 -11.99
CA PHE A 264 4.06 -16.10 -12.81
C PHE A 264 3.70 -16.54 -14.22
N THR A 265 4.58 -16.26 -15.17
CA THR A 265 4.49 -16.72 -16.56
C THR A 265 5.37 -17.95 -16.76
N VAL A 266 5.21 -18.62 -17.91
CA VAL A 266 6.10 -19.72 -18.31
C VAL A 266 7.56 -19.24 -18.37
N GLU A 267 7.78 -18.05 -18.92
CA GLU A 267 9.12 -17.44 -19.02
C GLU A 267 9.75 -17.21 -17.66
N MET A 268 8.99 -16.67 -16.71
CA MET A 268 9.43 -16.52 -15.34
C MET A 268 9.79 -17.88 -14.73
N ALA A 269 8.95 -18.89 -14.90
CA ALA A 269 9.18 -20.22 -14.37
C ALA A 269 10.44 -20.85 -14.96
N GLN A 270 10.68 -20.71 -16.26
CA GLN A 270 11.90 -21.16 -16.94
C GLN A 270 13.15 -20.46 -16.37
N TYR A 271 13.07 -19.14 -16.20
CA TYR A 271 14.20 -18.37 -15.65
C TYR A 271 14.54 -18.77 -14.20
N ILE A 272 13.51 -18.85 -13.34
CA ILE A 272 13.70 -19.15 -11.91
C ILE A 272 14.20 -20.57 -11.70
N THR A 273 13.53 -21.56 -12.32
CA THR A 273 13.86 -22.98 -12.13
C THR A 273 15.06 -23.43 -12.97
N GLY A 274 15.35 -22.73 -14.06
CA GLY A 274 16.33 -23.15 -15.07
C GLY A 274 15.83 -24.30 -15.93
N ASP A 275 14.53 -24.62 -15.90
CA ASP A 275 13.93 -25.75 -16.59
C ASP A 275 13.22 -25.32 -17.86
N ALA A 276 13.73 -25.74 -19.03
CA ALA A 276 13.10 -25.46 -20.32
C ALA A 276 11.72 -26.10 -20.45
N ASP A 277 11.43 -27.18 -19.71
CA ASP A 277 10.16 -27.91 -19.75
C ASP A 277 9.09 -27.32 -18.84
N ALA A 278 9.33 -26.17 -18.19
CA ALA A 278 8.39 -25.54 -17.26
C ALA A 278 6.97 -25.38 -17.83
N GLY A 279 6.85 -25.05 -19.13
CA GLY A 279 5.56 -24.96 -19.82
C GLY A 279 4.82 -26.28 -19.88
N GLN A 280 5.52 -27.40 -20.12
CA GLN A 280 4.93 -28.73 -20.14
C GLN A 280 4.51 -29.19 -18.74
N ILE A 281 5.32 -28.88 -17.74
CA ILE A 281 4.98 -29.14 -16.33
C ILE A 281 3.69 -28.41 -15.97
N LEU A 282 3.57 -27.12 -16.28
CA LEU A 282 2.37 -26.32 -16.02
C LEU A 282 1.14 -26.84 -16.74
N SER A 283 1.27 -27.22 -18.02
CA SER A 283 0.17 -27.82 -18.77
C SER A 283 -0.34 -29.09 -18.08
N ARG A 284 0.54 -30.00 -17.69
CA ARG A 284 0.18 -31.24 -16.98
C ARG A 284 -0.46 -30.97 -15.63
N LEU A 285 0.11 -30.05 -14.85
CA LEU A 285 -0.45 -29.65 -13.55
C LEU A 285 -1.85 -29.02 -13.69
N THR A 286 -2.07 -28.24 -14.74
CA THR A 286 -3.37 -27.62 -15.03
C THR A 286 -4.39 -28.67 -15.47
N GLU A 287 -4.01 -29.60 -16.36
CA GLU A 287 -4.86 -30.72 -16.80
C GLU A 287 -5.24 -31.66 -15.64
N GLN A 288 -4.33 -31.88 -14.72
CA GLN A 288 -4.56 -32.68 -13.52
C GLN A 288 -5.32 -31.93 -12.42
N ASN A 289 -5.70 -30.66 -12.65
CA ASN A 289 -6.25 -29.75 -11.66
C ASN A 289 -5.47 -29.75 -10.33
N ALA A 290 -4.15 -29.66 -10.46
CA ALA A 290 -3.23 -29.65 -9.33
C ALA A 290 -3.23 -28.29 -8.60
N PHE A 291 -4.40 -27.67 -8.44
CA PHE A 291 -4.56 -26.37 -7.76
C PHE A 291 -3.72 -25.25 -8.39
N VAL A 292 -3.50 -25.33 -9.70
CA VAL A 292 -2.87 -24.30 -10.54
C VAL A 292 -3.90 -23.82 -11.53
N ALA A 293 -4.08 -22.52 -11.65
CA ALA A 293 -5.01 -21.93 -12.62
C ALA A 293 -4.27 -20.94 -13.51
N ARG A 294 -4.56 -20.99 -14.81
CA ARG A 294 -4.21 -19.94 -15.73
C ARG A 294 -5.17 -18.77 -15.53
N LEU A 295 -4.65 -17.56 -15.44
CA LEU A 295 -5.48 -16.37 -15.28
C LEU A 295 -6.22 -16.05 -16.59
N PRO A 296 -7.51 -15.63 -16.51
CA PRO A 296 -8.29 -15.33 -17.71
C PRO A 296 -7.72 -14.18 -18.55
N ASP A 297 -7.05 -13.25 -17.88
CA ASP A 297 -6.64 -11.97 -18.45
C ASP A 297 -5.20 -11.98 -19.00
N GLY A 298 -4.56 -13.16 -19.19
CA GLY A 298 -3.20 -13.19 -19.69
C GLY A 298 -2.52 -14.56 -19.70
N PRO A 299 -1.20 -14.60 -19.96
CA PRO A 299 -0.41 -15.82 -19.97
C PRO A 299 0.01 -16.28 -18.56
N ALA A 300 -0.39 -15.56 -17.51
CA ALA A 300 0.06 -15.82 -16.15
C ALA A 300 -0.69 -16.99 -15.49
N TYR A 301 -0.02 -17.66 -14.59
CA TYR A 301 -0.51 -18.73 -13.74
C TYR A 301 -0.49 -18.30 -12.28
N ARG A 302 -1.40 -18.89 -11.49
CA ARG A 302 -1.46 -18.70 -10.04
C ARG A 302 -1.72 -20.04 -9.36
N PHE A 303 -1.03 -20.27 -8.26
CA PHE A 303 -1.36 -21.39 -7.38
C PHE A 303 -2.53 -21.04 -6.45
N HIS A 304 -3.38 -22.03 -6.25
CA HIS A 304 -4.33 -21.96 -5.15
C HIS A 304 -3.57 -21.85 -3.81
N HIS A 305 -4.07 -21.03 -2.89
CA HIS A 305 -3.37 -20.73 -1.65
C HIS A 305 -3.01 -21.99 -0.80
N MET A 306 -3.77 -23.07 -0.87
CA MET A 306 -3.36 -24.32 -0.22
C MET A 306 -2.11 -24.92 -0.86
N MET A 307 -2.05 -24.96 -2.20
CA MET A 307 -0.87 -25.41 -2.90
C MET A 307 0.32 -24.51 -2.57
N LYS A 308 0.11 -23.19 -2.57
CA LYS A 308 1.15 -22.22 -2.19
C LYS A 308 1.68 -22.47 -0.78
N ALA A 309 0.81 -22.63 0.21
CA ALA A 309 1.22 -22.90 1.60
C ALA A 309 1.98 -24.24 1.76
N CYS A 310 1.59 -25.28 1.02
CA CYS A 310 2.33 -26.55 1.02
C CYS A 310 3.67 -26.42 0.29
N ALA A 311 3.69 -25.70 -0.83
CA ALA A 311 4.91 -25.42 -1.59
C ALA A 311 5.95 -24.63 -0.77
N GLU A 312 5.50 -23.58 -0.05
CA GLU A 312 6.35 -22.82 0.86
C GLU A 312 6.97 -23.70 1.95
N ARG A 313 6.19 -24.60 2.55
CA ARG A 313 6.70 -25.58 3.53
C ARG A 313 7.75 -26.50 2.91
N SER A 314 7.48 -27.02 1.70
CA SER A 314 8.44 -27.87 0.99
C SER A 314 9.71 -27.10 0.61
N PHE A 315 9.61 -25.83 0.22
CA PHE A 315 10.77 -24.98 -0.06
C PHE A 315 11.65 -24.78 1.18
N LEU A 316 11.04 -24.57 2.36
CA LEU A 316 11.78 -24.41 3.62
C LEU A 316 12.55 -25.68 4.06
N THR A 317 12.25 -26.86 3.47
CA THR A 317 13.02 -28.09 3.72
C THR A 317 14.22 -28.26 2.80
N MET A 318 14.40 -27.38 1.80
CA MET A 318 15.57 -27.38 0.92
C MET A 318 16.82 -26.87 1.65
N GLU A 319 18.00 -27.23 1.14
CA GLU A 319 19.27 -26.71 1.65
C GLU A 319 19.32 -25.17 1.58
N PRO A 320 19.86 -24.49 2.61
CA PRO A 320 19.89 -23.03 2.68
C PRO A 320 20.50 -22.35 1.45
N GLU A 321 21.57 -22.91 0.90
CA GLU A 321 22.25 -22.40 -0.29
C GLU A 321 21.33 -22.47 -1.52
N THR A 322 20.54 -23.53 -1.62
CA THR A 322 19.54 -23.69 -2.69
C THR A 322 18.40 -22.68 -2.55
N GLN A 323 17.92 -22.47 -1.33
CA GLN A 323 16.91 -21.44 -1.05
C GLN A 323 17.42 -20.05 -1.43
N GLN A 324 18.65 -19.73 -1.03
CA GLN A 324 19.31 -18.46 -1.34
C GLN A 324 19.44 -18.23 -2.85
N LEU A 325 19.88 -19.25 -3.60
CA LEU A 325 19.99 -19.19 -5.06
C LEU A 325 18.64 -18.88 -5.72
N TYR A 326 17.55 -19.52 -5.30
CA TYR A 326 16.25 -19.27 -5.87
C TYR A 326 15.75 -17.85 -5.53
N TRP A 327 15.95 -17.37 -4.30
CA TRP A 327 15.61 -15.99 -3.94
C TRP A 327 16.42 -14.96 -4.75
N GLN A 328 17.70 -15.21 -5.04
CA GLN A 328 18.47 -14.35 -5.93
C GLN A 328 17.91 -14.33 -7.36
N ARG A 329 17.51 -15.50 -7.90
CA ARG A 329 16.87 -15.56 -9.23
C ARG A 329 15.53 -14.83 -9.26
N PHE A 330 14.72 -14.96 -8.22
CA PHE A 330 13.50 -14.16 -8.08
C PHE A 330 13.81 -12.66 -8.05
N GLY A 331 14.76 -12.24 -7.26
CA GLY A 331 15.21 -10.85 -7.18
C GLY A 331 15.63 -10.31 -8.53
N SER A 332 16.48 -11.04 -9.24
CA SER A 332 16.97 -10.68 -10.57
C SER A 332 15.83 -10.61 -11.61
N TRP A 333 14.91 -11.58 -11.61
CA TRP A 333 13.75 -11.52 -12.48
C TRP A 333 12.89 -10.28 -12.23
N TYR A 334 12.55 -10.03 -10.98
CA TYR A 334 11.72 -8.88 -10.61
C TYR A 334 12.40 -7.54 -10.91
N GLU A 335 13.72 -7.44 -10.71
CA GLU A 335 14.51 -6.24 -11.05
C GLU A 335 14.48 -5.96 -12.56
N GLN A 336 14.71 -6.99 -13.40
CA GLN A 336 14.68 -6.89 -14.85
C GLN A 336 13.30 -6.47 -15.40
N HIS A 337 12.23 -6.79 -14.67
CA HIS A 337 10.85 -6.45 -15.04
C HIS A 337 10.31 -5.23 -14.26
N GLU A 338 11.18 -4.41 -13.68
CA GLU A 338 10.84 -3.18 -12.94
C GLU A 338 9.87 -3.40 -11.76
N GLN A 339 9.80 -4.62 -11.25
CA GLN A 339 9.00 -4.99 -10.07
C GLN A 339 9.83 -4.82 -8.79
N TYR A 340 10.34 -3.63 -8.56
CA TYR A 340 11.35 -3.34 -7.55
C TYR A 340 10.97 -3.71 -6.11
N LEU A 341 9.70 -3.58 -5.72
CA LEU A 341 9.25 -3.99 -4.38
C LEU A 341 9.38 -5.50 -4.16
N HIS A 342 9.09 -6.29 -5.18
CA HIS A 342 9.28 -7.74 -5.15
C HIS A 342 10.78 -8.09 -5.18
N ALA A 343 11.57 -7.36 -5.96
CA ALA A 343 13.01 -7.53 -6.01
C ALA A 343 13.66 -7.28 -4.64
N ILE A 344 13.30 -6.17 -3.97
CA ILE A 344 13.76 -5.85 -2.62
C ILE A 344 13.41 -6.97 -1.63
N ALA A 345 12.17 -7.48 -1.66
CA ALA A 345 11.73 -8.55 -0.79
C ALA A 345 12.50 -9.86 -1.03
N ALA A 346 12.79 -10.18 -2.29
CA ALA A 346 13.54 -11.37 -2.66
C ALA A 346 15.03 -11.25 -2.28
N TYR A 347 15.68 -10.12 -2.58
CA TYR A 347 17.07 -9.88 -2.23
C TYR A 347 17.30 -9.83 -0.71
N ARG A 348 16.34 -9.32 0.06
CA ARG A 348 16.38 -9.40 1.52
C ARG A 348 16.41 -10.86 2.02
N ARG A 349 15.59 -11.73 1.41
CA ARG A 349 15.52 -13.16 1.77
C ARG A 349 16.75 -13.95 1.33
N SER A 350 17.40 -13.54 0.26
CA SER A 350 18.65 -14.13 -0.19
C SER A 350 19.90 -13.54 0.48
N GLU A 351 19.71 -12.51 1.33
CA GLU A 351 20.80 -11.75 1.95
C GLU A 351 21.78 -11.13 0.93
N ASP A 352 21.29 -10.89 -0.31
CA ASP A 352 22.07 -10.19 -1.34
C ASP A 352 21.92 -8.67 -1.16
N TYR A 353 22.64 -8.15 -0.17
CA TYR A 353 22.57 -6.74 0.19
C TYR A 353 23.12 -5.82 -0.90
N ALA A 354 24.06 -6.27 -1.71
CA ALA A 354 24.60 -5.48 -2.81
C ALA A 354 23.52 -5.23 -3.88
N ALA A 355 22.78 -6.28 -4.26
CA ALA A 355 21.66 -6.16 -5.18
C ALA A 355 20.51 -5.34 -4.57
N LEU A 356 20.23 -5.53 -3.27
CA LEU A 356 19.23 -4.76 -2.53
C LEU A 356 19.53 -3.25 -2.59
N LEU A 357 20.76 -2.84 -2.29
CA LEU A 357 21.18 -1.43 -2.33
C LEU A 357 21.13 -0.85 -3.74
N ARG A 358 21.53 -1.63 -4.75
CA ARG A 358 21.42 -1.24 -6.16
C ARG A 358 19.97 -0.90 -6.54
N VAL A 359 19.01 -1.74 -6.15
CA VAL A 359 17.57 -1.49 -6.41
C VAL A 359 17.08 -0.26 -5.66
N ILE A 360 17.45 -0.09 -4.38
CA ILE A 360 17.11 1.10 -3.59
C ILE A 360 17.64 2.37 -4.25
N ARG A 361 18.84 2.33 -4.80
CA ARG A 361 19.44 3.47 -5.50
C ARG A 361 18.73 3.79 -6.81
N SER A 362 18.30 2.78 -7.58
CA SER A 362 17.78 2.98 -8.94
C SER A 362 16.51 3.82 -9.01
N ASP A 363 15.67 3.76 -7.97
CA ASP A 363 14.44 4.55 -7.86
C ASP A 363 14.57 5.76 -6.90
N ALA A 364 15.79 6.09 -6.48
CA ALA A 364 16.09 7.13 -5.50
C ALA A 364 15.29 6.97 -4.18
N GLY A 365 14.93 5.74 -3.83
CA GLY A 365 14.23 5.39 -2.59
C GLY A 365 12.76 5.80 -2.52
N ILE A 366 12.11 6.07 -3.66
CA ILE A 366 10.66 6.35 -3.70
C ILE A 366 9.90 5.18 -3.07
N LEU A 367 10.20 3.98 -3.53
CA LEU A 367 9.51 2.76 -3.13
C LEU A 367 9.77 2.36 -1.67
N LEU A 368 10.86 2.85 -1.06
CA LEU A 368 11.09 2.67 0.37
C LEU A 368 9.93 3.21 1.22
N ALA A 369 9.21 4.24 0.73
CA ALA A 369 8.03 4.76 1.42
C ALA A 369 6.91 3.71 1.56
N SER A 370 6.90 2.72 0.70
CA SER A 370 5.91 1.66 0.64
C SER A 370 6.29 0.44 1.47
N LEU A 371 7.51 0.41 2.04
CA LEU A 371 7.99 -0.67 2.89
C LEU A 371 7.73 -0.34 4.36
N LYS A 372 7.66 -1.37 5.19
CA LYS A 372 7.62 -1.20 6.64
C LYS A 372 8.99 -0.74 7.13
N PRO A 373 9.08 0.30 7.98
CA PRO A 373 10.36 0.77 8.50
C PRO A 373 11.17 -0.33 9.18
N GLU A 374 10.50 -1.22 9.92
CA GLU A 374 11.09 -2.32 10.66
C GLU A 374 11.83 -3.29 9.73
N ASP A 375 11.25 -3.60 8.58
CA ASP A 375 11.84 -4.50 7.57
C ASP A 375 13.14 -3.95 6.99
N VAL A 376 13.18 -2.63 6.76
CA VAL A 376 14.37 -1.96 6.20
C VAL A 376 15.44 -1.80 7.28
N LEU A 377 15.06 -1.48 8.51
CA LEU A 377 16.00 -1.41 9.65
C LEU A 377 16.65 -2.76 9.89
N GLU A 378 15.87 -3.85 9.92
CA GLU A 378 16.40 -5.20 10.08
C GLU A 378 17.40 -5.56 8.97
N ALA A 379 17.08 -5.21 7.71
CA ALA A 379 17.98 -5.45 6.59
C ALA A 379 19.29 -4.65 6.71
N LEU A 380 19.22 -3.39 7.18
CA LEU A 380 20.39 -2.55 7.40
C LEU A 380 21.26 -3.04 8.56
N ASP A 381 20.65 -3.57 9.62
CA ASP A 381 21.39 -4.12 10.76
C ASP A 381 22.14 -5.42 10.41
N LYS A 382 21.61 -6.19 9.46
CA LYS A 382 22.25 -7.41 8.93
C LYS A 382 23.25 -7.12 7.80
N CYS A 383 23.13 -5.97 7.12
CA CYS A 383 23.99 -5.62 5.99
C CYS A 383 25.43 -5.35 6.45
N PRO A 384 26.45 -6.00 5.86
CA PRO A 384 27.83 -5.70 6.18
C PRO A 384 28.18 -4.24 5.90
N ALA A 385 28.92 -3.59 6.80
CA ALA A 385 29.33 -2.19 6.67
C ALA A 385 30.11 -1.94 5.35
N GLU A 386 30.93 -2.88 4.93
CA GLU A 386 31.68 -2.79 3.66
C GLU A 386 30.76 -2.75 2.45
N THR A 387 29.65 -3.51 2.47
CA THR A 387 28.66 -3.48 1.40
C THR A 387 27.94 -2.13 1.33
N LEU A 388 27.62 -1.53 2.49
CA LEU A 388 27.06 -0.18 2.55
C LEU A 388 28.07 0.87 2.05
N LYS A 389 29.33 0.81 2.50
CA LYS A 389 30.39 1.74 2.08
C LYS A 389 30.66 1.68 0.58
N ALA A 390 30.46 0.52 -0.05
CA ALA A 390 30.63 0.36 -1.49
C ALA A 390 29.57 1.12 -2.33
N ASP A 391 28.43 1.53 -1.73
CA ASP A 391 27.39 2.33 -2.42
C ASP A 391 27.02 3.60 -1.62
N PRO A 392 27.83 4.66 -1.65
CA PRO A 392 27.58 5.91 -0.94
C PRO A 392 26.26 6.58 -1.33
N PHE A 393 25.77 6.39 -2.56
CA PHE A 393 24.47 6.94 -2.99
C PHE A 393 23.31 6.24 -2.32
N ALA A 394 23.37 4.91 -2.17
CA ALA A 394 22.36 4.18 -1.42
C ALA A 394 22.32 4.66 0.05
N ILE A 395 23.47 4.96 0.64
CA ILE A 395 23.53 5.55 2.01
C ILE A 395 22.76 6.87 2.07
N LEU A 396 22.96 7.78 1.12
CA LEU A 396 22.25 9.07 1.08
C LEU A 396 20.73 8.89 0.96
N VAL A 397 20.29 7.99 0.10
CA VAL A 397 18.86 7.65 -0.06
C VAL A 397 18.29 7.10 1.24
N LEU A 398 19.01 6.21 1.91
CA LEU A 398 18.62 5.64 3.19
C LEU A 398 18.62 6.70 4.30
N MET A 399 19.62 7.59 4.38
CA MET A 399 19.64 8.71 5.33
C MET A 399 18.39 9.58 5.19
N ARG A 400 18.04 9.96 3.96
CA ARG A 400 16.84 10.76 3.68
C ARG A 400 15.57 10.02 4.14
N ARG A 401 15.50 8.72 3.93
CA ARG A 401 14.37 7.90 4.36
C ARG A 401 14.31 7.77 5.90
N MET A 402 15.43 7.54 6.57
CA MET A 402 15.51 7.49 8.03
C MET A 402 15.04 8.81 8.66
N PHE A 403 15.40 9.96 8.08
CA PHE A 403 14.84 11.25 8.49
C PHE A 403 13.30 11.24 8.41
N THR A 404 12.74 10.82 7.29
CA THR A 404 11.29 10.80 7.07
C THR A 404 10.56 9.90 8.07
N TRP A 405 11.18 8.77 8.44
CA TRP A 405 10.67 7.83 9.43
C TRP A 405 11.00 8.21 10.88
N ARG A 406 11.63 9.38 11.09
CA ARG A 406 12.06 9.87 12.41
C ARG A 406 13.09 8.96 13.10
N GLN A 407 13.82 8.16 12.35
CA GLN A 407 14.90 7.29 12.81
C GLN A 407 16.23 8.06 12.79
N ILE A 408 16.29 9.16 13.58
CA ILE A 408 17.44 10.07 13.56
C ILE A 408 18.74 9.40 14.02
N PRO A 409 18.76 8.54 15.06
CA PRO A 409 20.00 7.82 15.43
C PRO A 409 20.57 7.02 14.25
N LYS A 410 19.75 6.24 13.56
CA LYS A 410 20.18 5.43 12.39
C LYS A 410 20.63 6.31 11.23
N MET A 411 19.97 7.45 11.01
CA MET A 411 20.41 8.42 10.01
C MET A 411 21.83 8.95 10.32
N LEU A 412 22.13 9.25 11.58
CA LEU A 412 23.47 9.74 11.98
C LEU A 412 24.54 8.65 11.91
N GLU A 413 24.19 7.39 12.20
CA GLU A 413 25.04 6.22 11.97
C GLU A 413 25.40 6.08 10.49
N LEU A 414 24.40 6.14 9.60
CA LEU A 414 24.61 6.10 8.14
C LEU A 414 25.45 7.28 7.66
N LYS A 415 25.29 8.48 8.24
CA LYS A 415 26.15 9.63 7.95
C LYS A 415 27.62 9.33 8.29
N ALA A 416 27.88 8.79 9.48
CA ALA A 416 29.23 8.43 9.88
C ALA A 416 29.84 7.43 8.90
N LEU A 417 29.08 6.43 8.49
CA LEU A 417 29.49 5.44 7.52
C LEU A 417 29.77 6.06 6.13
N LEU A 418 28.97 7.03 5.68
CA LEU A 418 29.20 7.78 4.45
C LEU A 418 30.53 8.54 4.49
N LEU A 419 30.81 9.24 5.60
CA LEU A 419 32.06 9.99 5.74
C LEU A 419 33.26 9.05 5.72
N THR A 420 33.19 7.93 6.43
CA THR A 420 34.24 6.89 6.40
C THR A 420 34.43 6.34 4.98
N ALA A 421 33.34 6.05 4.25
CA ALA A 421 33.42 5.57 2.87
C ALA A 421 34.13 6.59 1.94
N ILE A 422 33.88 7.89 2.14
CA ILE A 422 34.54 8.95 1.37
C ILE A 422 36.03 9.06 1.72
N GLU A 423 36.39 8.90 3.00
CA GLU A 423 37.78 8.96 3.48
C GLU A 423 38.59 7.75 3.01
N GLU A 424 38.02 6.57 2.99
CA GLU A 424 38.65 5.33 2.52
C GLU A 424 38.85 5.29 1.00
N HIS A 425 38.20 6.18 0.24
CA HIS A 425 38.34 6.29 -1.21
C HIS A 425 38.99 7.62 -1.64
N PRO A 426 40.30 7.83 -1.35
CA PRO A 426 40.99 9.08 -1.69
C PRO A 426 41.08 9.34 -3.20
N GLN A 427 40.91 8.31 -4.02
CA GLN A 427 40.93 8.40 -5.49
C GLN A 427 39.57 8.82 -6.08
N MET A 428 38.55 9.00 -5.24
CA MET A 428 37.23 9.48 -5.68
C MET A 428 37.39 10.86 -6.33
N PRO A 429 36.81 11.09 -7.52
CA PRO A 429 36.85 12.40 -8.16
C PRO A 429 36.33 13.50 -7.21
N GLU A 430 37.00 14.64 -7.20
CA GLU A 430 36.65 15.77 -6.31
C GLU A 430 35.20 16.22 -6.52
N GLU A 431 34.74 16.18 -7.76
CA GLU A 431 33.36 16.49 -8.13
C GLU A 431 32.36 15.53 -7.46
N GLU A 432 32.61 14.23 -7.50
CA GLU A 432 31.77 13.22 -6.89
C GLU A 432 31.78 13.35 -5.36
N ARG A 433 32.97 13.54 -4.77
CA ARG A 433 33.13 13.83 -3.34
C ARG A 433 32.31 15.07 -2.93
N GLY A 434 32.39 16.14 -3.72
CA GLY A 434 31.62 17.36 -3.52
C GLY A 434 30.12 17.12 -3.56
N ASN A 435 29.66 16.33 -4.53
CA ASN A 435 28.25 15.96 -4.66
C ASN A 435 27.74 15.15 -3.46
N LEU A 436 28.49 14.15 -3.00
CA LEU A 436 28.11 13.33 -1.85
C LEU A 436 28.05 14.16 -0.54
N LEU A 437 29.08 14.96 -0.29
CA LEU A 437 29.12 15.81 0.91
C LEU A 437 28.05 16.91 0.86
N GLY A 438 27.83 17.51 -0.30
CA GLY A 438 26.79 18.52 -0.46
C GLY A 438 25.37 17.96 -0.29
N GLU A 439 25.11 16.78 -0.81
CA GLU A 439 23.81 16.11 -0.62
C GLU A 439 23.62 15.68 0.82
N CYS A 440 24.69 15.24 1.53
CA CYS A 440 24.68 15.01 2.96
C CYS A 440 24.29 16.29 3.73
N ASP A 441 24.88 17.44 3.39
CA ASP A 441 24.55 18.73 4.00
C ASP A 441 23.07 19.10 3.78
N LEU A 442 22.52 18.84 2.58
CA LEU A 442 21.11 19.03 2.30
C LEU A 442 20.21 18.18 3.19
N ILE A 443 20.53 16.89 3.37
CA ILE A 443 19.76 16.00 4.24
C ILE A 443 19.85 16.48 5.69
N LEU A 444 21.03 16.89 6.15
CA LEU A 444 21.22 17.44 7.49
C LEU A 444 20.48 18.76 7.71
N SER A 445 20.26 19.56 6.66
CA SER A 445 19.51 20.81 6.76
C SER A 445 18.08 20.60 7.25
N PHE A 446 17.49 19.42 7.02
CA PHE A 446 16.17 19.07 7.53
C PHE A 446 16.13 18.88 9.06
N LEU A 447 17.29 18.67 9.71
CA LEU A 447 17.39 18.64 11.18
C LEU A 447 17.41 20.04 11.79
N CYS A 448 17.73 21.07 10.99
CA CYS A 448 17.79 22.46 11.46
C CYS A 448 16.39 23.07 11.55
N TYR A 449 15.49 22.35 12.23
CA TYR A 449 14.11 22.77 12.45
C TYR A 449 14.08 24.03 13.32
N ASN A 450 13.36 25.05 12.91
CA ASN A 450 13.30 26.36 13.59
C ASN A 450 14.65 27.13 13.66
N ASP A 451 15.62 26.79 12.81
CA ASP A 451 16.88 27.52 12.71
C ASP A 451 17.25 27.78 11.25
N ILE A 452 16.66 28.84 10.71
CA ILE A 452 16.87 29.23 9.30
C ILE A 452 18.34 29.55 9.02
N SER A 453 19.07 30.10 10.00
CA SER A 453 20.49 30.46 9.82
C SER A 453 21.37 29.21 9.73
N ALA A 454 21.10 28.17 10.55
CA ALA A 454 21.80 26.89 10.43
C ALA A 454 21.45 26.20 9.11
N MET A 455 20.18 26.20 8.71
CA MET A 455 19.72 25.66 7.43
C MET A 455 20.38 26.39 6.24
N SER A 456 20.46 27.74 6.28
CA SER A 456 21.09 28.56 5.26
C SER A 456 22.57 28.21 5.07
N ARG A 457 23.31 28.02 6.15
CA ARG A 457 24.73 27.60 6.07
C ARG A 457 24.89 26.28 5.32
N LEU A 458 24.03 25.29 5.62
CA LEU A 458 24.06 23.99 4.96
C LEU A 458 23.64 24.08 3.49
N HIS A 459 22.62 24.87 3.15
CA HIS A 459 22.22 25.09 1.75
C HIS A 459 23.31 25.78 0.94
N ARG A 460 24.01 26.78 1.49
CA ARG A 460 25.14 27.45 0.83
C ARG A 460 26.31 26.49 0.65
N SER A 461 26.64 25.69 1.68
CA SER A 461 27.66 24.63 1.60
C SER A 461 27.35 23.62 0.52
N ALA A 462 26.14 23.08 0.49
CA ALA A 462 25.70 22.16 -0.54
C ALA A 462 25.78 22.79 -1.93
N SER A 463 25.26 24.01 -2.08
CA SER A 463 25.26 24.73 -3.35
C SER A 463 26.68 25.04 -3.89
N SER A 464 27.66 25.25 -3.00
CA SER A 464 29.05 25.48 -3.42
C SER A 464 29.79 24.20 -3.83
N ARG A 465 29.40 23.04 -3.27
CA ARG A 465 30.07 21.75 -3.49
C ARG A 465 29.48 20.97 -4.65
N MET A 466 28.14 21.06 -4.86
CA MET A 466 27.44 20.21 -5.80
C MET A 466 27.47 20.77 -7.23
N SER A 467 27.85 19.92 -8.17
CA SER A 467 27.80 20.18 -9.62
C SER A 467 26.49 19.68 -10.25
N ARG A 468 25.80 18.73 -9.62
CA ARG A 468 24.53 18.14 -10.06
C ARG A 468 23.44 18.26 -8.99
N PRO A 469 22.16 18.15 -9.37
CA PRO A 469 21.07 18.06 -8.41
C PRO A 469 21.17 16.82 -7.51
N ALA A 470 20.61 16.94 -6.30
CA ALA A 470 20.49 15.84 -5.36
C ALA A 470 19.66 14.68 -5.93
N ILE A 471 20.10 13.45 -5.70
CA ILE A 471 19.41 12.23 -6.11
C ILE A 471 18.33 11.86 -5.10
N SER A 472 18.63 11.98 -3.81
CA SER A 472 17.72 11.59 -2.72
C SER A 472 16.53 12.54 -2.52
N ILE A 473 16.52 13.70 -3.18
CA ILE A 473 15.48 14.71 -3.09
C ILE A 473 14.80 14.89 -4.44
N GLN A 474 13.54 14.47 -4.52
CA GLN A 474 12.79 14.54 -5.77
C GLN A 474 11.99 15.84 -5.87
N SER A 475 12.00 16.45 -7.06
CA SER A 475 11.29 17.69 -7.34
C SER A 475 9.76 17.59 -7.19
N GLY A 476 9.18 16.39 -7.42
CA GLY A 476 7.76 16.11 -7.26
C GLY A 476 7.32 15.83 -5.82
N GLY A 477 8.24 15.64 -4.90
CA GLY A 477 7.95 15.47 -3.49
C GLY A 477 7.42 16.78 -2.89
N GLY A 478 6.22 16.78 -2.31
CA GLY A 478 5.66 17.97 -1.66
C GLY A 478 6.49 18.39 -0.46
N TRP A 479 6.81 19.67 -0.34
CA TRP A 479 7.11 20.24 0.97
C TRP A 479 5.85 20.13 1.83
N THR A 480 6.04 19.82 3.11
CA THR A 480 4.94 19.77 4.08
C THR A 480 4.46 21.20 4.36
N PHE A 481 3.53 21.67 3.55
CA PHE A 481 2.82 22.92 3.83
C PHE A 481 1.61 22.74 4.75
N GLY A 482 1.39 21.53 5.21
CA GLY A 482 0.27 21.17 6.05
C GLY A 482 0.48 21.59 7.50
N SER A 483 1.10 20.75 8.26
CA SER A 483 1.40 21.01 9.68
C SER A 483 2.73 20.35 10.04
N PRO A 484 3.72 21.10 10.50
CA PRO A 484 3.71 22.56 10.65
C PRO A 484 3.87 23.31 9.31
N SER A 485 3.31 24.52 9.22
CA SER A 485 3.54 25.38 8.05
C SER A 485 5.00 25.85 7.98
N VAL A 486 5.44 26.30 6.79
CA VAL A 486 6.79 26.86 6.60
C VAL A 486 7.08 27.97 7.61
N LEU A 487 6.09 28.84 7.89
CA LEU A 487 6.24 29.92 8.87
C LEU A 487 6.53 29.38 10.27
N MET A 488 5.80 28.34 10.71
CA MET A 488 6.00 27.73 12.03
C MET A 488 7.28 26.91 12.13
N MET A 489 7.79 26.42 11.01
CA MET A 489 9.03 25.66 10.96
C MET A 489 10.26 26.53 11.27
N PHE A 490 10.23 27.82 10.93
CA PHE A 490 11.40 28.69 11.00
C PHE A 490 11.27 29.82 12.03
N TYR A 491 10.06 30.12 12.50
CA TYR A 491 9.85 31.15 13.52
C TYR A 491 10.37 30.72 14.90
N ARG A 492 11.37 31.40 15.43
CA ARG A 492 12.04 31.09 16.69
C ARG A 492 11.58 31.93 17.87
N ALA A 493 11.59 33.23 17.67
CA ALA A 493 11.33 34.17 18.76
C ALA A 493 10.57 35.42 18.29
N PRO A 494 9.81 36.06 19.18
CA PRO A 494 9.14 37.32 18.89
C PRO A 494 10.14 38.38 18.44
N GLY A 495 9.83 39.08 17.31
CA GLY A 495 10.68 40.13 16.76
C GLY A 495 11.63 39.65 15.66
N GLU A 496 11.93 38.36 15.54
CA GLU A 496 12.90 37.83 14.56
C GLU A 496 12.30 37.55 13.17
N LEU A 497 10.98 37.65 13.00
CA LEU A 497 10.30 37.26 11.76
C LEU A 497 10.84 37.95 10.50
N GLU A 498 11.22 39.23 10.60
CA GLU A 498 11.76 39.99 9.45
C GLU A 498 13.15 39.51 9.03
N SER A 499 14.02 39.27 10.02
CA SER A 499 15.37 38.75 9.76
C SER A 499 15.31 37.32 9.21
N GLU A 500 14.38 36.50 9.71
CA GLU A 500 14.15 35.14 9.22
C GLU A 500 13.60 35.13 7.77
N LEU A 501 12.70 36.06 7.43
CA LEU A 501 12.23 36.25 6.07
C LEU A 501 13.34 36.67 5.10
N ALA A 502 14.21 37.57 5.54
CA ALA A 502 15.35 37.99 4.74
C ALA A 502 16.33 36.83 4.49
N GLU A 503 16.65 36.07 5.54
CA GLU A 503 17.51 34.89 5.44
C GLU A 503 16.90 33.80 4.54
N MET A 504 15.57 33.60 4.60
CA MET A 504 14.86 32.66 3.75
C MET A 504 14.97 33.05 2.28
N ASP A 505 14.84 34.34 1.94
CA ASP A 505 15.01 34.83 0.57
C ASP A 505 16.41 34.60 0.02
N GLU A 506 17.41 34.74 0.88
CA GLU A 506 18.80 34.51 0.50
C GLU A 506 19.17 33.04 0.38
N CYS A 507 18.65 32.18 1.25
CA CYS A 507 19.07 30.79 1.30
C CYS A 507 18.33 29.89 0.28
N MET A 508 17.06 30.15 0.01
CA MET A 508 16.26 29.26 -0.85
C MET A 508 16.76 29.16 -2.29
N PRO A 509 17.30 30.21 -2.95
CA PRO A 509 17.91 30.04 -4.25
C PRO A 509 19.05 29.01 -4.29
N HIS A 510 19.85 28.91 -3.21
CA HIS A 510 20.90 27.89 -3.10
C HIS A 510 20.31 26.48 -3.04
N TYR A 511 19.23 26.29 -2.26
CA TYR A 511 18.51 25.04 -2.18
C TYR A 511 17.89 24.65 -3.54
N TYR A 512 17.17 25.56 -4.19
CA TYR A 512 16.52 25.30 -5.48
C TYR A 512 17.48 24.88 -6.57
N ARG A 513 18.69 25.46 -6.57
CA ARG A 513 19.72 25.14 -7.56
C ARG A 513 20.10 23.65 -7.51
N VAL A 514 20.23 23.07 -6.33
CA VAL A 514 20.73 21.70 -6.13
C VAL A 514 19.64 20.67 -5.88
N THR A 515 18.35 21.05 -5.95
CA THR A 515 17.22 20.14 -5.69
C THR A 515 16.19 20.12 -6.83
N ASN A 516 16.57 20.47 -8.06
CA ASN A 516 15.63 20.57 -9.18
C ASN A 516 14.39 21.40 -8.83
N ARG A 517 14.58 22.52 -8.13
CA ARG A 517 13.52 23.44 -7.69
C ARG A 517 12.49 22.81 -6.74
N HIS A 518 12.86 21.76 -6.01
CA HIS A 518 12.00 21.22 -4.96
C HIS A 518 11.56 22.31 -3.98
N GLY A 519 10.27 22.38 -3.67
CA GLY A 519 9.72 23.37 -2.73
C GLY A 519 9.79 24.83 -3.18
N GLN A 520 9.99 25.10 -4.48
CA GLN A 520 10.08 26.47 -5.02
C GLN A 520 8.85 27.30 -4.66
N GLY A 521 9.08 28.47 -4.06
CA GLY A 521 8.04 29.39 -3.58
C GLY A 521 7.82 29.36 -2.06
N ALA A 522 8.61 28.59 -1.32
CA ALA A 522 8.53 28.53 0.15
C ALA A 522 8.69 29.92 0.78
N GLU A 523 9.66 30.72 0.33
CA GLU A 523 9.87 32.11 0.74
C GLU A 523 8.67 33.01 0.45
N THR A 524 8.02 32.79 -0.67
CA THR A 524 6.81 33.54 -1.05
C THR A 524 5.63 33.22 -0.13
N ILE A 525 5.48 31.96 0.24
CA ILE A 525 4.42 31.51 1.18
C ILE A 525 4.68 32.06 2.58
N MET A 526 5.94 32.04 3.02
CA MET A 526 6.30 32.59 4.32
C MET A 526 6.03 34.10 4.39
N ARG A 527 6.34 34.86 3.35
CA ARG A 527 5.99 36.29 3.23
C ARG A 527 4.48 36.54 3.20
N ALA A 528 3.74 35.70 2.49
CA ALA A 528 2.29 35.76 2.49
C ALA A 528 1.71 35.57 3.89
N GLY A 529 2.20 34.56 4.63
CA GLY A 529 1.82 34.32 6.02
C GLY A 529 2.08 35.52 6.92
N ARG A 530 3.23 36.19 6.79
CA ARG A 530 3.53 37.44 7.50
C ARG A 530 2.52 38.55 7.19
N CYS A 531 2.19 38.78 5.93
CA CYS A 531 1.20 39.80 5.55
C CYS A 531 -0.17 39.54 6.18
N PHE A 532 -0.57 38.28 6.29
CA PHE A 532 -1.79 37.90 6.98
C PHE A 532 -1.78 38.16 8.49
N ILE A 533 -0.66 37.83 9.14
CA ILE A 533 -0.51 38.05 10.59
C ILE A 533 -0.58 39.54 10.93
N ARG A 534 -0.07 40.41 10.06
CA ARG A 534 -0.02 41.85 10.27
C ARG A 534 -1.25 42.62 9.73
N ASP A 535 -2.21 41.92 9.14
CA ASP A 535 -3.39 42.53 8.46
C ASP A 535 -3.01 43.56 7.37
N THR A 536 -1.77 43.52 6.90
CA THR A 536 -1.21 44.41 5.89
C THR A 536 -1.30 43.77 4.50
N LEU A 537 -2.51 43.58 3.96
CA LEU A 537 -2.68 43.20 2.57
C LEU A 537 -2.38 44.38 1.67
N PRO A 538 -1.45 44.24 0.69
CA PRO A 538 -1.20 45.30 -0.24
C PRO A 538 -2.46 45.58 -1.08
N THR A 539 -2.92 46.82 -1.07
CA THR A 539 -4.11 47.28 -1.79
C THR A 539 -3.93 47.36 -3.32
N ARG A 540 -2.75 47.00 -3.86
CA ARG A 540 -2.48 46.97 -5.30
C ARG A 540 -2.09 45.58 -5.80
N THR A 541 -3.00 45.01 -6.53
CA THR A 541 -3.08 43.62 -6.94
C THR A 541 -2.25 43.19 -8.18
N SER A 542 -1.57 44.06 -8.90
CA SER A 542 -1.05 43.72 -10.25
C SER A 542 0.29 42.97 -10.27
N SER A 543 1.24 43.31 -9.42
CA SER A 543 2.57 42.67 -9.42
C SER A 543 2.60 41.37 -8.57
N TRP A 544 1.82 41.34 -7.49
CA TRP A 544 1.76 40.23 -6.57
C TRP A 544 1.02 39.03 -7.16
N SER A 545 -0.14 39.29 -7.80
CA SER A 545 -0.91 38.27 -8.52
C SER A 545 -0.15 37.68 -9.72
N ALA A 546 0.73 38.45 -10.36
CA ALA A 546 1.58 37.95 -11.45
C ALA A 546 2.76 37.09 -10.95
N ARG A 547 3.35 37.40 -9.77
CA ARG A 547 4.37 36.57 -9.12
C ARG A 547 3.76 35.29 -8.56
N MET A 548 2.60 35.39 -7.91
CA MET A 548 1.87 34.22 -7.41
C MET A 548 1.43 33.29 -8.54
N ARG A 549 0.98 33.84 -9.69
CA ARG A 549 0.63 33.02 -10.87
C ARG A 549 1.84 32.32 -11.48
N ARG A 550 3.00 32.94 -11.51
CA ARG A 550 4.26 32.32 -11.97
C ARG A 550 4.74 31.23 -11.01
N SER A 551 4.65 31.45 -9.70
CA SER A 551 4.94 30.45 -8.67
C SER A 551 3.92 29.30 -8.69
N ALA A 552 2.64 29.57 -8.91
CA ALA A 552 1.60 28.55 -9.03
C ALA A 552 1.70 27.73 -10.31
N ALA A 553 2.19 28.30 -11.42
CA ALA A 553 2.40 27.56 -12.67
C ALA A 553 3.55 26.54 -12.56
N THR A 554 4.57 26.85 -11.75
CA THR A 554 5.70 25.95 -11.46
C THR A 554 5.48 25.07 -10.23
N GLY A 555 4.57 25.44 -9.33
CA GLY A 555 4.34 24.80 -8.04
C GLY A 555 2.91 24.29 -7.81
N ARG A 556 2.25 23.70 -8.83
CA ARG A 556 0.87 23.15 -8.70
C ARG A 556 0.72 22.17 -7.54
N SER A 557 1.80 21.45 -7.17
CA SER A 557 1.81 20.54 -6.01
C SER A 557 1.75 21.28 -4.68
N ILE A 558 2.38 22.44 -4.57
CA ILE A 558 2.42 23.27 -3.35
C ILE A 558 1.02 23.75 -2.97
N TRP A 559 0.26 24.23 -3.97
CA TRP A 559 -1.09 24.72 -3.77
C TRP A 559 -2.09 23.60 -3.45
N ARG A 560 -1.95 22.43 -4.06
CA ARG A 560 -2.77 21.26 -3.73
C ARG A 560 -2.58 20.87 -2.25
N SER A 561 -1.35 20.83 -1.74
CA SER A 561 -1.08 20.52 -0.33
C SER A 561 -1.61 21.57 0.64
N ALA A 562 -1.49 22.86 0.33
CA ALA A 562 -2.03 23.94 1.18
C ALA A 562 -3.57 23.91 1.21
N VAL A 563 -4.22 23.61 0.09
CA VAL A 563 -5.69 23.49 -0.01
C VAL A 563 -6.17 22.22 0.70
N THR A 564 -5.44 21.09 0.59
CA THR A 564 -5.81 19.84 1.24
C THR A 564 -5.74 19.95 2.77
N SER A 565 -4.79 20.73 3.30
CA SER A 565 -4.70 21.00 4.75
C SER A 565 -5.89 21.80 5.29
N CYS A 566 -6.53 22.62 4.45
CA CYS A 566 -7.76 23.35 4.83
C CYS A 566 -9.01 22.48 4.80
N HIS A 567 -9.01 21.35 4.08
CA HIS A 567 -10.17 20.46 3.92
C HIS A 567 -10.38 19.48 5.08
N GLY A 568 -9.41 19.34 5.99
CA GLY A 568 -9.56 18.54 7.21
C GLY A 568 -10.60 19.07 8.20
N ASP A 569 -11.11 20.28 7.99
CA ASP A 569 -12.21 20.85 8.77
C ASP A 569 -13.49 20.81 7.92
N SER A 570 -14.39 19.91 8.24
CA SER A 570 -15.62 19.53 7.52
C SER A 570 -16.65 20.68 7.28
N ARG A 571 -16.23 21.94 7.34
CA ARG A 571 -17.07 23.13 7.20
C ARG A 571 -16.62 24.12 6.13
N CYS A 572 -15.55 23.84 5.40
CA CYS A 572 -15.17 24.61 4.23
C CYS A 572 -15.64 23.86 2.98
N THR A 573 -16.83 24.15 2.49
CA THR A 573 -17.26 23.67 1.17
C THR A 573 -16.47 24.40 0.09
N PRO A 574 -15.80 23.70 -0.83
CA PRO A 574 -15.09 24.33 -1.92
C PRO A 574 -16.04 24.66 -3.08
N MET A 575 -16.10 25.91 -3.47
CA MET A 575 -16.48 26.28 -4.83
C MET A 575 -15.17 26.41 -5.63
N TRP A 576 -14.81 25.37 -6.38
CA TRP A 576 -13.67 25.42 -7.28
C TRP A 576 -13.96 24.75 -8.61
N SER A 577 -14.18 25.56 -9.60
CA SER A 577 -13.93 25.30 -11.01
C SER A 577 -13.06 26.45 -11.52
N GLY A 578 -11.77 26.19 -11.75
CA GLY A 578 -10.91 26.98 -12.62
C GLY A 578 -10.43 28.35 -12.18
N ALA A 579 -10.60 28.77 -10.92
CA ALA A 579 -10.23 30.11 -10.46
C ALA A 579 -9.20 30.11 -9.31
N THR A 580 -8.42 31.17 -9.18
CA THR A 580 -7.43 31.44 -8.13
C THR A 580 -8.02 31.38 -6.71
N PRO A 581 -7.24 30.98 -5.67
CA PRO A 581 -7.73 30.89 -4.28
C PRO A 581 -8.34 32.19 -3.80
N SER A 582 -9.54 32.11 -3.24
CA SER A 582 -10.16 33.28 -2.65
C SER A 582 -9.45 33.68 -1.36
N LEU A 583 -9.44 35.00 -1.08
CA LEU A 583 -8.91 35.59 0.16
C LEU A 583 -9.44 34.92 1.44
N SER A 584 -10.64 34.31 1.41
CA SER A 584 -11.24 33.58 2.52
C SER A 584 -10.53 32.26 2.84
N ALA A 585 -10.04 31.51 1.84
CA ALA A 585 -9.28 30.27 2.08
C ALA A 585 -7.92 30.55 2.73
N MET A 586 -7.25 31.62 2.31
CA MET A 586 -6.02 32.06 2.95
C MET A 586 -6.23 32.56 4.39
N ARG A 587 -7.32 33.29 4.68
CA ARG A 587 -7.67 33.72 6.04
C ARG A 587 -7.91 32.52 6.97
N CYS A 588 -8.50 31.44 6.49
CA CYS A 588 -8.72 30.23 7.26
C CYS A 588 -7.39 29.55 7.65
N CYS A 589 -6.43 29.48 6.74
CA CYS A 589 -5.10 28.92 7.02
C CYS A 589 -4.33 29.74 8.08
N CYS A 590 -4.41 31.06 8.01
CA CYS A 590 -3.73 31.93 9.00
C CYS A 590 -4.40 31.92 10.38
N ALA A 591 -5.72 31.78 10.46
CA ALA A 591 -6.43 31.64 11.73
C ALA A 591 -6.07 30.36 12.48
N ILE A 592 -5.78 29.27 11.75
CA ILE A 592 -5.30 28.01 12.34
C ILE A 592 -3.86 28.16 12.83
N MET A 593 -3.02 28.90 12.14
CA MET A 593 -1.62 29.15 12.52
C MET A 593 -1.48 29.98 13.81
N THR A 594 -2.35 30.96 14.01
CA THR A 594 -2.30 31.83 15.21
C THR A 594 -2.75 31.13 16.49
N HIS A 595 -3.50 30.03 16.38
CA HIS A 595 -4.01 29.30 17.56
C HIS A 595 -2.98 28.38 18.22
N HIS A 596 -1.91 27.98 17.53
CA HIS A 596 -0.91 27.06 18.05
C HIS A 596 0.32 27.75 18.67
N GLY A 597 0.48 29.07 18.50
CA GLY A 597 1.67 29.82 18.92
C GLY A 597 1.65 30.42 20.33
N SER A 598 0.63 30.18 21.18
CA SER A 598 0.57 30.78 22.51
C SER A 598 0.31 29.76 23.63
N THR A 599 1.40 29.23 24.18
CA THR A 599 1.42 28.49 25.44
C THR A 599 1.79 29.46 26.57
N SER A 600 0.87 30.28 27.04
CA SER A 600 0.97 30.94 28.34
C SER A 600 -0.39 30.86 29.04
N GLY A 601 -0.42 30.19 30.18
CA GLY A 601 -1.62 29.89 30.95
C GLY A 601 -2.26 31.13 31.54
N ALA A 602 -3.28 31.65 30.87
CA ALA A 602 -4.29 32.54 31.47
C ALA A 602 -5.66 32.19 30.88
N PRO A 603 -6.76 32.20 31.64
CA PRO A 603 -8.08 31.87 31.16
C PRO A 603 -8.56 32.91 30.15
N ARG A 604 -8.87 32.50 28.94
CA ARG A 604 -9.28 33.39 27.86
C ARG A 604 -10.78 33.35 27.62
N ALA A 605 -11.33 34.53 27.38
CA ALA A 605 -12.69 34.73 26.93
C ALA A 605 -13.00 34.07 25.58
N PRO A 606 -14.23 33.69 25.28
CA PRO A 606 -14.59 32.99 24.05
C PRO A 606 -14.42 33.89 22.82
N ILE A 607 -13.66 33.37 21.82
CA ILE A 607 -13.47 34.05 20.54
C ILE A 607 -14.72 33.85 19.67
N ILE A 608 -15.31 34.94 19.23
CA ILE A 608 -16.43 34.96 18.30
C ILE A 608 -15.86 35.10 16.88
N MET A 609 -15.94 34.02 16.09
CA MET A 609 -15.65 34.11 14.65
C MET A 609 -16.86 34.63 13.87
N ARG A 610 -16.67 35.68 13.09
CA ARG A 610 -17.62 36.12 12.07
C ARG A 610 -17.19 35.55 10.72
N CYS A 611 -17.89 34.55 10.25
CA CYS A 611 -17.89 34.17 8.85
C CYS A 611 -19.29 34.35 8.33
N GLY A 612 -19.49 35.27 7.38
CA GLY A 612 -20.73 35.50 6.66
C GLY A 612 -22.01 35.45 7.49
N ALA A 613 -22.59 36.59 7.80
CA ALA A 613 -23.98 36.90 8.21
C ALA A 613 -24.69 36.06 9.31
N LYS A 614 -24.09 35.09 9.98
CA LYS A 614 -24.71 34.44 11.17
C LYS A 614 -23.70 34.23 12.30
N ARG A 615 -24.00 34.79 13.48
CA ARG A 615 -23.25 34.56 14.71
C ARG A 615 -23.56 33.18 15.27
N THR A 616 -22.56 32.29 15.34
CA THR A 616 -22.68 31.02 16.04
C THR A 616 -21.65 30.96 17.18
N ARG A 617 -22.15 30.74 18.41
CA ARG A 617 -21.27 30.50 19.59
C ARG A 617 -20.79 29.07 19.56
N PHE A 618 -19.47 28.85 19.62
CA PHE A 618 -18.86 27.53 19.82
C PHE A 618 -18.37 27.38 21.25
N ARG A 619 -18.86 26.34 21.92
CA ARG A 619 -18.24 25.78 23.11
C ARG A 619 -17.51 24.50 22.68
N LYS A 620 -16.19 24.48 22.79
CA LYS A 620 -15.39 23.24 22.65
C LYS A 620 -14.91 22.82 24.03
N SER A 621 -15.29 21.61 24.44
CA SER A 621 -14.59 20.87 25.47
C SER A 621 -13.48 20.06 24.79
N PHE A 622 -12.25 20.39 25.08
CA PHE A 622 -11.09 19.53 24.76
C PHE A 622 -10.78 18.70 26.00
N ARG A 623 -10.99 17.37 25.89
CA ARG A 623 -10.28 16.42 26.74
C ARG A 623 -9.06 15.91 25.97
N SER A 624 -7.96 16.09 26.62
CA SER A 624 -6.59 15.67 26.41
C SER A 624 -6.39 14.38 25.60
N THR A 625 -5.64 14.47 24.51
CA THR A 625 -4.64 13.48 24.19
C THR A 625 -3.27 14.16 24.33
N GLY A 626 -2.84 14.25 25.58
CA GLY A 626 -1.47 14.56 25.90
C GLY A 626 -0.63 13.32 25.70
N SER A 627 0.17 13.34 24.66
CA SER A 627 1.47 12.66 24.57
C SER A 627 2.02 12.83 23.17
N LEU A 628 2.69 13.95 22.91
CA LEU A 628 3.61 14.07 21.76
C LEU A 628 4.50 15.33 21.81
N ILE A 629 4.56 16.02 22.95
CA ILE A 629 5.48 17.16 23.13
C ILE A 629 6.25 17.02 24.48
N SER A 630 6.90 15.90 24.68
CA SER A 630 7.77 15.73 25.85
C SER A 630 9.06 14.97 25.54
N ILE A 631 9.71 15.25 24.43
CA ILE A 631 11.08 14.75 24.18
C ILE A 631 11.91 15.84 23.50
N CYS A 632 12.03 17.01 24.08
CA CYS A 632 13.06 17.97 23.71
C CYS A 632 13.40 18.93 24.85
N SER A 633 13.57 18.42 26.08
CA SER A 633 14.22 19.18 27.16
C SER A 633 14.99 18.25 28.07
N HIS A 634 16.11 17.71 27.62
CA HIS A 634 17.21 17.34 28.48
C HIS A 634 18.43 18.16 28.08
N ARG A 635 18.63 19.22 28.82
CA ARG A 635 19.89 19.98 28.89
C ARG A 635 21.01 19.05 29.33
N ALA A 636 22.03 18.96 28.51
CA ALA A 636 23.36 18.59 28.97
C ALA A 636 23.95 19.76 29.78
N SER A 637 24.42 19.51 30.95
CA SER A 637 25.40 20.31 31.71
C SER A 637 26.07 19.43 32.74
N PRO A 638 27.30 19.70 33.08
CA PRO A 638 28.48 20.10 32.34
C PRO A 638 29.37 18.91 31.93
#